data_8e7f88350b61632f0a91ad85ca15bb9a
#
_entry.id   8e7f88350b61632f0a91ad85ca15bb9a
#
_cell.length_a   1.000
_cell.length_b   1.000
_cell.length_c   1.000
_cell.angle_alpha   90.00
_cell.angle_beta   90.00
_cell.angle_gamma   90.00
#
_symmetry.space_group_name_H-M   'P 1'
#
loop_
_entity.id
_entity.type
_entity.pdbx_description
1 polymer ?
#
loop_
_entity_poly.entity_id
_entity_poly.type
_entity_poly.pdbx_seq_one_letter_code
_entity_poly.pdbx_strand_id
1 'polypeptide(L)'
;AVASDANEKSAASGQTTTSGDRGSTGGGNAVKPAKNDAKSANGAGNTAKKPYDGPRKEFKKRYDGGGFGGGKKSDNPDVIYGRDIEDGETIPLEKIVGEMGEVTIRCQVMTVETREIRNEKTIIIMSVTDFTDSIVLKIFTRNEDRDELLDNLKKGAFLKIKGVTTIDKFDSELTIGSIVGIKKIADFTTTRMDTSPEKRVELHCHTKMSDMDGVSECKDIVKRAMKWGHKAIAITDHGDVQAFPDANHALSPDDDFKVIYGVEAYLVDDLKDIITDSKGQSLDETFVVFDLETTGFSPDKNKIIEIGAVKVVGGVITDRFSTFVNPEVPIPFRIEELTSIKDDMVIDAPKIEEILPVFMKFCEGAIMVAHNAEFDMSFIKKNCKDQGIEREFTIIDTVALARILLPNLNRFKLDTVAKALNVSLENHHRAVDDAACTAEIFVKFIEMLKERGMENLDDVNHMVSTSPETVMKMPTYHAIILATNDIGRINLYRLVSLSHLTYYNKRPRVPKSEFVKYREGLLLGSACEAGELYRAIVGGRPQEEIIRLVKFYDYLEIQPLGNNEFMLRSDKEPVNTMEELQDINRRICKLGEEFNKLVVATCDVHFLDPEDEIYRRIIMAGKGFKDADEQAPLYLRTTEEMLKEFEYLGSAKAEEVVITNPNKIADMCEKIAPVRPDKCPPFIENSDQMLRDICYNKAHSMYGEELPPIVKERLDRELNSIISNGYAVMY
;
A
#
# COMPACT_ATOMS: atom_id res chain seq x y z
N ALA A 1 -19.85 -19.17 31.07
CA ALA A 1 -20.51 -19.11 32.38
C ALA A 1 -19.88 -18.04 33.25
N VAL A 2 -20.74 -17.19 33.79
CA VAL A 2 -20.60 -16.24 34.90
C VAL A 2 -19.88 -14.95 34.50
N ALA A 3 -20.51 -13.86 34.19
CA ALA A 3 -21.55 -13.01 34.81
C ALA A 3 -21.07 -12.20 36.02
N SER A 4 -21.41 -10.94 35.91
CA SER A 4 -21.80 -9.92 36.92
C SER A 4 -20.64 -9.22 37.61
N ASP A 5 -20.70 -7.93 37.95
CA ASP A 5 -21.70 -6.85 38.12
C ASP A 5 -21.01 -5.50 37.93
N ALA A 6 -21.53 -4.57 37.23
CA ALA A 6 -22.54 -3.53 37.56
C ALA A 6 -22.18 -2.60 38.76
N ASN A 7 -22.09 -1.36 38.54
CA ASN A 7 -22.91 -0.25 38.97
C ASN A 7 -22.17 1.09 38.96
N GLU A 8 -22.70 2.03 38.21
CA GLU A 8 -23.50 3.22 38.56
C GLU A 8 -22.78 4.30 39.41
N LYS A 9 -22.80 5.47 38.97
CA LYS A 9 -23.62 6.71 39.05
C LYS A 9 -22.72 7.91 38.89
N SER A 10 -23.03 9.01 38.41
CA SER A 10 -24.17 9.83 38.04
C SER A 10 -23.62 11.22 37.72
N ALA A 11 -23.96 11.79 36.64
CA ALA A 11 -24.88 12.90 36.42
C ALA A 11 -24.58 14.24 37.12
N ALA A 12 -24.68 15.24 36.30
CA ALA A 12 -25.32 16.54 36.43
C ALA A 12 -24.38 17.76 36.48
N SER A 13 -24.42 18.54 35.43
CA SER A 13 -25.12 19.82 35.23
C SER A 13 -24.46 21.08 35.79
N GLY A 14 -24.51 22.11 34.93
CA GLY A 14 -24.74 23.49 35.35
C GLY A 14 -23.68 24.45 34.81
N GLN A 15 -23.92 25.02 33.67
CA GLN A 15 -24.40 26.36 33.39
C GLN A 15 -23.73 27.53 34.13
N THR A 16 -23.23 28.39 33.26
CA THR A 16 -23.40 29.84 33.14
C THR A 16 -22.59 30.80 34.02
N THR A 17 -22.08 31.71 33.36
CA THR A 17 -22.14 33.18 33.35
C THR A 17 -20.88 33.94 33.71
N THR A 18 -20.47 34.69 32.78
CA THR A 18 -20.32 36.15 32.63
C THR A 18 -19.21 36.91 33.35
N SER A 19 -18.58 37.64 32.52
CA SER A 19 -18.21 39.06 32.63
C SER A 19 -16.97 39.55 33.37
N GLY A 20 -16.30 40.41 32.64
CA GLY A 20 -15.68 41.63 33.17
C GLY A 20 -14.15 41.64 33.11
N ASP A 21 -13.60 42.25 32.21
CA ASP A 21 -13.40 43.65 31.76
C ASP A 21 -12.09 44.28 32.31
N ARG A 22 -11.40 44.99 31.39
CA ARG A 22 -10.33 45.99 31.57
C ARG A 22 -8.90 45.46 31.76
N GLY A 23 -7.96 45.92 31.02
CA GLY A 23 -7.82 47.02 30.11
C GLY A 23 -6.37 47.21 29.70
N SER A 24 -6.25 47.74 28.51
CA SER A 24 -5.30 48.76 28.01
C SER A 24 -3.81 48.42 28.05
N THR A 25 -3.11 48.60 27.04
CA THR A 25 -2.57 49.59 26.11
C THR A 25 -1.39 48.94 25.42
N GLY A 26 -1.00 49.06 24.23
CA GLY A 26 -1.02 50.06 23.24
C GLY A 26 0.06 49.79 22.18
N GLY A 27 -0.14 50.26 20.98
CA GLY A 27 0.88 50.53 19.97
C GLY A 27 1.25 49.33 19.07
N GLY A 28 0.85 49.16 17.87
CA GLY A 28 0.83 50.06 16.71
C GLY A 28 2.08 49.86 15.88
N ASN A 29 1.97 49.13 14.75
CA ASN A 29 2.36 49.68 13.47
C ASN A 29 2.21 48.66 12.33
N ALA A 30 1.34 49.03 11.42
CA ALA A 30 1.24 48.47 10.09
C ALA A 30 2.37 49.04 9.22
N VAL A 31 2.99 48.20 8.40
CA VAL A 31 3.76 48.65 7.23
C VAL A 31 3.35 47.85 6.02
N LYS A 32 2.77 48.56 5.04
CA LYS A 32 2.49 48.11 3.68
C LYS A 32 3.77 48.05 2.83
N PRO A 33 3.76 47.36 1.69
CA PRO A 33 4.96 47.00 0.94
C PRO A 33 5.45 48.15 0.04
N ALA A 34 6.75 48.24 -0.11
CA ALA A 34 7.43 49.06 -1.10
C ALA A 34 7.93 48.21 -2.28
N LYS A 35 7.59 48.66 -3.48
CA LYS A 35 8.21 48.32 -4.76
C LYS A 35 9.66 48.78 -4.73
N ASN A 36 10.55 48.02 -5.30
CA ASN A 36 11.64 48.62 -6.08
C ASN A 36 12.23 47.62 -7.10
N ASP A 37 12.48 48.26 -8.24
CA ASP A 37 13.04 47.73 -9.47
C ASP A 37 14.55 47.40 -9.37
N ALA A 38 14.96 46.54 -10.25
CA ALA A 38 16.05 46.63 -11.19
C ALA A 38 17.20 45.62 -11.14
N LYS A 39 17.29 44.94 -12.25
CA LYS A 39 18.45 44.61 -13.11
C LYS A 39 19.38 43.45 -12.77
N SER A 40 19.27 42.48 -13.70
CA SER A 40 20.31 41.84 -14.52
C SER A 40 21.25 40.86 -13.82
N ALA A 41 21.58 39.67 -14.33
CA ALA A 41 21.78 39.19 -15.67
C ALA A 41 21.99 37.65 -15.65
N ASN A 42 21.66 37.01 -16.81
CA ASN A 42 22.23 35.79 -17.36
C ASN A 42 22.05 34.48 -16.54
N GLY A 43 21.56 33.42 -17.03
CA GLY A 43 21.31 32.86 -18.34
C GLY A 43 21.28 31.36 -18.19
N ALA A 44 20.27 30.71 -18.70
CA ALA A 44 20.31 29.31 -19.14
C ALA A 44 18.98 28.95 -19.80
N GLY A 45 19.07 28.58 -20.95
CA GLY A 45 18.40 27.79 -21.95
C GLY A 45 16.92 27.40 -21.72
N ASN A 46 16.03 28.22 -22.24
CA ASN A 46 14.66 27.83 -22.48
C ASN A 46 14.56 27.31 -23.93
N THR A 47 14.39 26.01 -24.11
CA THR A 47 14.07 25.45 -25.42
C THR A 47 12.61 25.78 -25.74
N ALA A 48 12.42 26.90 -26.40
CA ALA A 48 11.16 27.32 -26.96
C ALA A 48 10.69 26.29 -28.01
N LYS A 49 9.54 25.68 -27.82
CA LYS A 49 8.80 24.95 -28.85
C LYS A 49 8.50 25.93 -30.01
N LYS A 50 8.93 25.56 -31.20
CA LYS A 50 8.66 26.31 -32.42
C LYS A 50 7.15 26.32 -32.71
N PRO A 51 6.57 27.46 -33.12
CA PRO A 51 5.21 27.51 -33.61
C PRO A 51 5.10 26.77 -34.96
N TYR A 52 4.01 26.07 -35.14
CA TYR A 52 3.61 25.46 -36.41
C TYR A 52 3.34 26.56 -37.46
N ASP A 53 4.15 26.59 -38.48
CA ASP A 53 4.00 27.51 -39.60
C ASP A 53 3.26 26.80 -40.75
N GLY A 54 1.91 26.81 -40.66
CA GLY A 54 1.05 26.44 -41.79
C GLY A 54 0.57 27.70 -42.52
N PRO A 55 0.21 27.61 -43.77
CA PRO A 55 0.00 28.80 -44.62
C PRO A 55 -1.21 29.64 -44.13
N ARG A 56 -0.93 30.85 -43.66
CA ARG A 56 -1.92 31.86 -43.39
C ARG A 56 -2.68 32.24 -44.68
N LYS A 57 -3.91 31.79 -44.79
CA LYS A 57 -4.88 32.42 -45.71
C LYS A 57 -5.49 33.64 -45.01
N GLU A 58 -5.22 34.81 -45.60
CA GLU A 58 -5.90 36.05 -45.20
C GLU A 58 -7.41 35.91 -45.37
N PHE A 59 -8.15 35.93 -44.30
CA PHE A 59 -9.63 36.09 -44.33
C PHE A 59 -10.02 37.57 -44.23
N LYS A 60 -10.52 38.09 -45.33
CA LYS A 60 -11.23 39.39 -45.39
C LYS A 60 -12.47 39.33 -44.52
N LYS A 61 -12.53 40.19 -43.51
CA LYS A 61 -13.75 40.44 -42.74
C LYS A 61 -14.94 40.82 -43.65
N ARG A 62 -15.95 39.96 -43.71
CA ARG A 62 -17.31 40.32 -44.03
C ARG A 62 -18.16 39.89 -42.81
N TYR A 63 -18.50 40.87 -42.02
CA TYR A 63 -19.64 40.77 -41.10
C TYR A 63 -20.90 41.03 -41.91
N ASP A 64 -21.62 39.99 -42.28
CA ASP A 64 -23.02 40.07 -42.62
C ASP A 64 -23.77 39.24 -41.57
N GLY A 65 -24.70 39.91 -40.89
CA GLY A 65 -25.63 39.30 -39.95
C GLY A 65 -26.56 38.33 -40.68
N GLY A 66 -26.11 37.07 -40.72
CA GLY A 66 -26.91 35.96 -41.24
C GLY A 66 -27.61 35.26 -40.08
N GLY A 67 -28.92 35.32 -40.09
CA GLY A 67 -29.79 34.65 -39.13
C GLY A 67 -29.49 33.15 -38.99
N PHE A 68 -29.73 32.62 -37.83
CA PHE A 68 -29.75 31.19 -37.53
C PHE A 68 -30.82 30.51 -38.41
N GLY A 69 -30.41 30.07 -39.59
CA GLY A 69 -31.25 29.28 -40.50
C GLY A 69 -31.16 27.82 -40.07
N GLY A 70 -32.30 27.21 -39.81
CA GLY A 70 -32.44 25.76 -39.68
C GLY A 70 -31.90 25.12 -40.96
N GLY A 71 -30.66 24.59 -40.89
CA GLY A 71 -30.06 23.78 -41.93
C GLY A 71 -30.85 22.47 -42.03
N LYS A 72 -31.14 22.01 -43.27
CA LYS A 72 -31.66 20.66 -43.51
C LYS A 72 -30.93 19.67 -42.62
N LYS A 73 -31.69 18.87 -41.84
CA LYS A 73 -31.13 17.71 -41.13
C LYS A 73 -30.35 16.86 -42.17
N SER A 74 -29.14 16.50 -41.88
CA SER A 74 -28.38 15.58 -42.71
C SER A 74 -29.15 14.25 -42.81
N ASP A 75 -29.08 13.59 -43.95
CA ASP A 75 -29.67 12.25 -44.12
C ASP A 75 -28.86 11.16 -43.40
N ASN A 76 -27.72 11.51 -42.81
CA ASN A 76 -26.87 10.60 -42.02
C ASN A 76 -27.41 10.51 -40.59
N PRO A 77 -27.84 9.31 -40.13
CA PRO A 77 -28.41 9.10 -38.80
C PRO A 77 -27.44 9.38 -37.63
N ASP A 78 -26.12 9.36 -37.88
CA ASP A 78 -25.12 9.64 -36.86
C ASP A 78 -24.91 11.13 -36.62
N VAL A 79 -25.44 12.01 -37.50
CA VAL A 79 -25.36 13.47 -37.33
C VAL A 79 -26.42 13.96 -36.33
N ILE A 80 -25.95 14.39 -35.18
CA ILE A 80 -26.79 14.88 -34.06
C ILE A 80 -27.19 16.33 -34.27
N TYR A 81 -26.24 17.15 -34.78
CA TYR A 81 -26.40 18.58 -34.90
C TYR A 81 -25.70 19.15 -36.12
N GLY A 82 -26.34 20.09 -36.82
CA GLY A 82 -25.71 20.85 -37.90
C GLY A 82 -25.46 20.05 -39.16
N ARG A 83 -24.28 20.22 -39.77
CA ARG A 83 -23.89 19.60 -41.04
C ARG A 83 -23.09 18.33 -40.76
N ASP A 84 -23.13 17.38 -41.72
CA ASP A 84 -22.24 16.21 -41.66
C ASP A 84 -20.76 16.64 -41.70
N ILE A 85 -19.95 15.91 -41.01
CA ILE A 85 -18.51 16.15 -40.90
C ILE A 85 -17.82 15.04 -41.67
N GLU A 86 -17.08 15.41 -42.73
CA GLU A 86 -16.33 14.48 -43.57
C GLU A 86 -15.25 13.76 -42.73
N ASP A 87 -14.88 12.56 -43.16
CA ASP A 87 -13.79 11.81 -42.57
C ASP A 87 -12.44 12.45 -42.93
N GLY A 88 -11.97 13.33 -42.07
CA GLY A 88 -10.71 14.05 -42.17
C GLY A 88 -9.94 14.04 -40.84
N GLU A 89 -8.74 14.59 -40.90
CA GLU A 89 -7.87 14.69 -39.70
C GLU A 89 -8.55 15.51 -38.58
N THR A 90 -8.43 15.00 -37.36
CA THR A 90 -8.84 15.68 -36.13
C THR A 90 -7.62 16.26 -35.42
N ILE A 91 -7.82 17.40 -34.76
CA ILE A 91 -6.76 18.05 -33.98
C ILE A 91 -6.87 17.55 -32.53
N PRO A 92 -5.80 17.01 -31.91
CA PRO A 92 -5.77 16.72 -30.49
C PRO A 92 -6.00 17.97 -29.64
N LEU A 93 -6.73 17.83 -28.52
CA LEU A 93 -7.09 18.99 -27.69
C LEU A 93 -5.85 19.68 -27.09
N GLU A 94 -4.80 18.93 -26.69
CA GLU A 94 -3.52 19.49 -26.20
C GLU A 94 -2.85 20.48 -27.18
N LYS A 95 -3.21 20.42 -28.46
CA LYS A 95 -2.69 21.33 -29.51
C LYS A 95 -3.53 22.58 -29.69
N ILE A 96 -4.69 22.68 -29.02
CA ILE A 96 -5.56 23.84 -29.06
C ILE A 96 -5.16 24.82 -27.96
N VAL A 97 -4.17 25.65 -28.23
CA VAL A 97 -3.56 26.58 -27.27
C VAL A 97 -4.13 28.02 -27.35
N GLY A 98 -5.15 28.25 -28.18
CA GLY A 98 -5.73 29.59 -28.36
C GLY A 98 -6.77 29.63 -29.48
N GLU A 99 -7.16 30.85 -29.92
CA GLU A 99 -8.08 31.05 -31.04
C GLU A 99 -7.39 30.64 -32.37
N MET A 100 -7.66 29.40 -32.80
CA MET A 100 -7.09 28.82 -34.03
C MET A 100 -8.05 28.87 -35.23
N GLY A 101 -9.26 29.40 -35.04
CA GLY A 101 -10.31 29.39 -36.04
C GLY A 101 -11.15 28.11 -36.01
N GLU A 102 -11.52 27.61 -37.20
CA GLU A 102 -12.33 26.40 -37.31
C GLU A 102 -11.47 25.15 -37.05
N VAL A 103 -11.88 24.31 -36.11
CA VAL A 103 -11.24 23.06 -35.73
C VAL A 103 -12.20 21.88 -35.83
N THR A 104 -11.67 20.70 -36.10
CA THR A 104 -12.40 19.44 -35.99
C THR A 104 -11.72 18.59 -34.95
N ILE A 105 -12.48 18.16 -33.94
CA ILE A 105 -12.00 17.34 -32.84
C ILE A 105 -12.77 16.02 -32.79
N ARG A 106 -12.19 14.98 -32.20
CA ARG A 106 -12.88 13.81 -31.68
C ARG A 106 -12.82 13.90 -30.16
N CYS A 107 -13.89 13.55 -29.47
CA CYS A 107 -13.93 13.69 -28.02
C CYS A 107 -14.95 12.77 -27.38
N GLN A 108 -14.81 12.55 -26.07
CA GLN A 108 -15.79 11.96 -25.19
C GLN A 108 -16.44 13.07 -24.34
N VAL A 109 -17.74 12.98 -24.13
CA VAL A 109 -18.49 13.92 -23.28
C VAL A 109 -18.26 13.58 -21.81
N MET A 110 -17.71 14.53 -21.04
CA MET A 110 -17.48 14.42 -19.59
C MET A 110 -18.70 14.91 -18.78
N THR A 111 -19.16 16.13 -19.06
CA THR A 111 -20.30 16.73 -18.39
C THR A 111 -21.20 17.44 -19.40
N VAL A 112 -22.48 17.52 -19.08
CA VAL A 112 -23.46 18.28 -19.85
C VAL A 112 -24.31 19.11 -18.90
N GLU A 113 -24.33 20.41 -19.11
CA GLU A 113 -25.15 21.36 -18.36
C GLU A 113 -26.03 22.17 -19.31
N THR A 114 -27.19 22.61 -18.85
CA THR A 114 -28.09 23.45 -19.63
C THR A 114 -28.40 24.73 -18.90
N ARG A 115 -28.48 25.84 -19.67
CA ARG A 115 -28.87 27.14 -19.15
C ARG A 115 -29.87 27.79 -20.07
N GLU A 116 -31.08 28.01 -19.59
CA GLU A 116 -32.10 28.76 -20.34
C GLU A 116 -31.74 30.24 -20.44
N ILE A 117 -31.95 30.80 -21.62
CA ILE A 117 -31.73 32.21 -21.93
C ILE A 117 -32.98 32.85 -22.52
N ARG A 118 -32.95 34.17 -22.71
CA ARG A 118 -34.08 34.90 -23.30
C ARG A 118 -34.41 34.40 -24.71
N ASN A 119 -35.67 34.56 -25.14
CA ASN A 119 -36.19 34.24 -26.47
C ASN A 119 -36.27 32.72 -26.75
N GLU A 120 -36.75 31.92 -25.78
CA GLU A 120 -37.00 30.48 -25.95
C GLU A 120 -35.79 29.69 -26.46
N LYS A 121 -34.61 30.05 -25.95
CA LYS A 121 -33.33 29.39 -26.28
C LYS A 121 -32.65 28.82 -25.04
N THR A 122 -31.95 27.73 -25.26
CA THR A 122 -31.10 27.09 -24.26
C THR A 122 -29.66 27.07 -24.75
N ILE A 123 -28.73 27.32 -23.83
CA ILE A 123 -27.29 27.03 -24.02
C ILE A 123 -27.04 25.65 -23.42
N ILE A 124 -26.51 24.73 -24.22
CA ILE A 124 -25.96 23.47 -23.75
C ILE A 124 -24.45 23.69 -23.61
N ILE A 125 -23.94 23.48 -22.41
CA ILE A 125 -22.52 23.61 -22.06
C ILE A 125 -22.02 22.19 -21.82
N MET A 126 -20.98 21.77 -22.55
CA MET A 126 -20.36 20.46 -22.40
C MET A 126 -18.91 20.60 -22.13
N SER A 127 -18.39 19.85 -21.16
CA SER A 127 -16.97 19.59 -21.06
C SER A 127 -16.66 18.28 -21.78
N VAL A 128 -15.67 18.29 -22.65
CA VAL A 128 -15.27 17.13 -23.46
C VAL A 128 -13.77 16.93 -23.38
N THR A 129 -13.34 15.69 -23.55
CA THR A 129 -11.92 15.30 -23.58
C THR A 129 -11.65 14.37 -24.74
N ASP A 130 -10.44 14.40 -25.26
CA ASP A 130 -9.89 13.38 -26.16
C ASP A 130 -8.77 12.58 -25.47
N PHE A 131 -8.69 12.70 -24.14
CA PHE A 131 -7.68 12.12 -23.24
C PHE A 131 -6.26 12.75 -23.36
N THR A 132 -6.07 13.75 -24.23
CA THR A 132 -4.86 14.58 -24.24
C THR A 132 -5.05 15.88 -23.45
N ASP A 133 -6.26 16.41 -23.44
CA ASP A 133 -6.69 17.59 -22.70
C ASP A 133 -8.24 17.63 -22.62
N SER A 134 -8.80 18.69 -22.07
CA SER A 134 -10.24 18.94 -22.04
C SER A 134 -10.57 20.36 -22.45
N ILE A 135 -11.77 20.54 -23.03
CA ILE A 135 -12.23 21.85 -23.47
C ILE A 135 -13.75 21.97 -23.29
N VAL A 136 -14.20 23.20 -23.06
CA VAL A 136 -15.63 23.49 -22.94
C VAL A 136 -16.21 23.83 -24.32
N LEU A 137 -17.41 23.29 -24.58
CA LEU A 137 -18.20 23.54 -25.80
C LEU A 137 -19.50 24.24 -25.41
N LYS A 138 -19.91 25.22 -26.21
CA LYS A 138 -21.18 25.93 -25.99
C LYS A 138 -22.07 25.86 -27.26
N ILE A 139 -23.23 25.24 -27.15
CA ILE A 139 -24.21 25.06 -28.22
C ILE A 139 -25.43 25.89 -27.88
N PHE A 140 -25.88 26.73 -28.84
CA PHE A 140 -27.11 27.48 -28.72
C PHE A 140 -28.22 26.79 -29.50
N THR A 141 -29.26 26.35 -28.81
CA THR A 141 -30.42 25.66 -29.40
C THR A 141 -31.72 26.28 -28.99
N ARG A 142 -32.81 25.93 -29.69
CA ARG A 142 -34.17 26.29 -29.26
C ARG A 142 -34.62 25.34 -28.16
N ASN A 143 -35.53 25.80 -27.29
CA ASN A 143 -36.04 24.95 -26.23
C ASN A 143 -36.77 23.70 -26.76
N GLU A 144 -37.41 23.80 -27.94
CA GLU A 144 -38.08 22.67 -28.61
C GLU A 144 -37.13 21.56 -29.08
N ASP A 145 -35.89 21.90 -29.45
CA ASP A 145 -34.87 20.95 -29.94
C ASP A 145 -33.96 20.42 -28.82
N ARG A 146 -34.09 20.98 -27.60
CA ARG A 146 -33.18 20.69 -26.48
C ARG A 146 -33.15 19.23 -26.09
N ASP A 147 -34.33 18.65 -25.90
CA ASP A 147 -34.46 17.31 -25.32
C ASP A 147 -33.95 16.24 -26.30
N GLU A 148 -34.20 16.39 -27.61
CA GLU A 148 -33.67 15.53 -28.66
C GLU A 148 -32.13 15.58 -28.71
N LEU A 149 -31.53 16.75 -28.50
CA LEU A 149 -30.08 16.91 -28.43
C LEU A 149 -29.49 16.27 -27.19
N LEU A 150 -30.10 16.51 -26.00
CA LEU A 150 -29.61 15.96 -24.73
C LEU A 150 -29.64 14.43 -24.69
N ASP A 151 -30.63 13.81 -25.38
CA ASP A 151 -30.67 12.34 -25.48
C ASP A 151 -29.44 11.74 -26.18
N ASN A 152 -28.80 12.50 -27.03
CA ASN A 152 -27.62 12.08 -27.79
C ASN A 152 -26.30 12.59 -27.22
N LEU A 153 -26.31 13.63 -26.38
CA LEU A 153 -25.14 14.28 -25.80
C LEU A 153 -24.91 13.85 -24.35
N LYS A 154 -25.16 12.59 -24.01
CA LYS A 154 -25.00 12.07 -22.64
C LYS A 154 -23.53 11.89 -22.28
N LYS A 155 -23.23 11.98 -20.98
CA LYS A 155 -21.91 11.63 -20.43
C LYS A 155 -21.46 10.28 -20.96
N GLY A 156 -20.21 10.21 -21.44
CA GLY A 156 -19.61 9.01 -22.03
C GLY A 156 -19.83 8.86 -23.55
N ALA A 157 -20.64 9.72 -24.19
CA ALA A 157 -20.84 9.67 -25.64
C ALA A 157 -19.57 10.08 -26.40
N PHE A 158 -19.22 9.33 -27.44
CA PHE A 158 -18.09 9.64 -28.34
C PHE A 158 -18.59 10.42 -29.54
N LEU A 159 -17.99 11.58 -29.78
CA LEU A 159 -18.42 12.56 -30.75
C LEU A 159 -17.26 13.07 -31.60
N LYS A 160 -17.56 13.34 -32.90
CA LYS A 160 -16.73 14.19 -33.76
C LYS A 160 -17.41 15.54 -33.86
N ILE A 161 -16.69 16.60 -33.52
CA ILE A 161 -17.27 17.95 -33.41
C ILE A 161 -16.46 18.91 -34.29
N LYS A 162 -17.14 19.71 -35.06
CA LYS A 162 -16.54 20.78 -35.83
C LYS A 162 -17.09 22.11 -35.35
N GLY A 163 -16.21 23.03 -34.98
CA GLY A 163 -16.56 24.33 -34.44
C GLY A 163 -15.43 25.33 -34.48
N VAL A 164 -15.61 26.50 -33.90
CA VAL A 164 -14.63 27.59 -33.93
C VAL A 164 -14.10 27.81 -32.51
N THR A 165 -12.80 27.78 -32.35
CA THR A 165 -12.13 28.11 -31.09
C THR A 165 -12.22 29.60 -30.82
N THR A 166 -12.67 29.99 -29.62
CA THR A 166 -12.82 31.38 -29.21
C THR A 166 -12.63 31.53 -27.70
N ILE A 167 -12.15 32.69 -27.29
CA ILE A 167 -12.15 33.05 -25.88
C ILE A 167 -13.54 33.56 -25.50
N ASP A 168 -14.20 32.88 -24.58
CA ASP A 168 -15.53 33.32 -24.12
C ASP A 168 -15.41 34.65 -23.37
N LYS A 169 -16.36 35.54 -23.64
CA LYS A 169 -16.35 36.90 -23.10
C LYS A 169 -16.78 37.02 -21.64
N PHE A 170 -17.39 35.97 -21.09
CA PHE A 170 -17.94 35.98 -19.73
C PHE A 170 -16.97 35.39 -18.70
N ASP A 171 -16.36 34.29 -19.05
CA ASP A 171 -15.43 33.56 -18.17
C ASP A 171 -13.95 33.69 -18.58
N SER A 172 -13.70 34.26 -19.77
CA SER A 172 -12.37 34.44 -20.36
C SER A 172 -11.64 33.11 -20.60
N GLU A 173 -12.36 32.00 -20.69
CA GLU A 173 -11.85 30.68 -20.98
C GLU A 173 -11.84 30.37 -22.48
N LEU A 174 -10.89 29.56 -22.92
CA LEU A 174 -10.85 29.06 -24.29
C LEU A 174 -11.95 28.01 -24.46
N THR A 175 -12.84 28.24 -25.43
CA THR A 175 -13.99 27.36 -25.71
C THR A 175 -14.11 27.09 -27.20
N ILE A 176 -14.84 26.04 -27.57
CA ILE A 176 -15.30 25.83 -28.94
C ILE A 176 -16.77 26.24 -29.02
N GLY A 177 -16.98 27.32 -29.72
CA GLY A 177 -18.32 27.83 -30.04
C GLY A 177 -18.62 27.70 -31.52
N SER A 178 -19.73 28.39 -31.99
CA SER A 178 -20.13 28.39 -33.40
C SER A 178 -20.05 26.99 -34.04
N ILE A 179 -20.67 26.01 -33.35
CA ILE A 179 -20.62 24.59 -33.75
C ILE A 179 -21.24 24.44 -35.15
N VAL A 180 -20.44 23.86 -36.05
CA VAL A 180 -20.84 23.60 -37.46
C VAL A 180 -21.54 22.24 -37.58
N GLY A 181 -21.10 21.27 -36.85
CA GLY A 181 -21.67 19.94 -36.81
C GLY A 181 -21.21 19.10 -35.61
N ILE A 182 -22.04 18.14 -35.24
CA ILE A 182 -21.76 17.11 -34.24
C ILE A 182 -22.22 15.78 -34.80
N LYS A 183 -21.33 14.78 -34.82
CA LYS A 183 -21.56 13.44 -35.32
C LYS A 183 -21.19 12.42 -34.25
N LYS A 184 -22.00 11.37 -34.05
CA LYS A 184 -21.60 10.21 -33.26
C LYS A 184 -20.48 9.46 -33.95
N ILE A 185 -19.53 9.01 -33.18
CA ILE A 185 -18.46 8.14 -33.65
C ILE A 185 -18.33 6.93 -32.73
N ALA A 186 -17.67 5.90 -33.20
CA ALA A 186 -17.30 4.77 -32.38
C ALA A 186 -16.32 5.22 -31.28
N ASP A 187 -16.30 4.47 -30.20
CA ASP A 187 -15.29 4.62 -29.18
C ASP A 187 -13.89 4.54 -29.81
N PHE A 188 -13.10 5.58 -29.67
CA PHE A 188 -11.75 5.68 -30.17
C PHE A 188 -10.68 5.48 -29.10
N THR A 189 -11.11 5.18 -27.87
CA THR A 189 -10.17 4.78 -26.82
C THR A 189 -9.55 3.45 -27.23
N THR A 190 -8.23 3.43 -27.35
CA THR A 190 -7.48 2.18 -27.50
C THR A 190 -7.50 1.48 -26.14
N THR A 191 -8.57 0.74 -25.86
CA THR A 191 -8.54 -0.14 -24.70
C THR A 191 -7.48 -1.20 -24.92
N ARG A 192 -6.45 -1.22 -24.07
CA ARG A 192 -5.46 -2.31 -24.07
C ARG A 192 -6.20 -3.65 -23.98
N MET A 193 -5.82 -4.59 -24.82
CA MET A 193 -6.40 -5.93 -24.88
C MET A 193 -5.30 -6.98 -24.73
N ASP A 194 -5.56 -7.96 -23.90
CA ASP A 194 -4.72 -9.14 -23.80
C ASP A 194 -5.04 -10.08 -24.96
N THR A 195 -4.09 -10.25 -25.89
CA THR A 195 -4.24 -11.07 -27.12
C THR A 195 -3.56 -12.42 -27.01
N SER A 196 -2.86 -12.71 -25.91
CA SER A 196 -2.20 -14.00 -25.68
C SER A 196 -3.19 -15.17 -25.80
N PRO A 197 -2.81 -16.28 -26.45
CA PRO A 197 -3.67 -17.45 -26.54
C PRO A 197 -3.94 -18.09 -25.17
N GLU A 198 -2.94 -18.12 -24.30
CA GLU A 198 -3.06 -18.55 -22.90
C GLU A 198 -2.98 -17.34 -21.99
N LYS A 199 -3.91 -17.23 -21.04
CA LYS A 199 -4.05 -16.07 -20.17
C LYS A 199 -3.43 -16.34 -18.80
N ARG A 200 -2.80 -15.29 -18.27
CA ARG A 200 -2.34 -15.27 -16.88
C ARG A 200 -3.49 -15.03 -15.90
N VAL A 201 -3.23 -15.23 -14.64
CA VAL A 201 -4.10 -14.79 -13.53
C VAL A 201 -3.31 -13.80 -12.68
N GLU A 202 -3.91 -12.64 -12.36
CA GLU A 202 -3.33 -11.71 -11.39
C GLU A 202 -3.67 -12.18 -9.96
N LEU A 203 -2.64 -12.29 -9.12
CA LEU A 203 -2.78 -12.77 -7.74
C LEU A 203 -2.46 -11.70 -6.68
N HIS A 204 -2.05 -10.50 -7.10
CA HIS A 204 -1.73 -9.39 -6.22
C HIS A 204 -2.30 -8.09 -6.81
N CYS A 205 -3.46 -7.69 -6.32
CA CYS A 205 -4.21 -6.58 -6.89
C CYS A 205 -4.95 -5.77 -5.83
N HIS A 206 -4.72 -4.46 -5.87
CA HIS A 206 -5.30 -3.45 -5.00
C HIS A 206 -6.41 -2.67 -5.70
N THR A 207 -7.44 -2.38 -4.94
CA THR A 207 -8.54 -1.51 -5.34
C THR A 207 -8.42 -0.15 -4.63
N LYS A 208 -9.34 0.78 -4.91
CA LYS A 208 -9.44 2.04 -4.15
C LYS A 208 -9.71 1.87 -2.65
N MET A 209 -10.00 0.63 -2.19
CA MET A 209 -10.17 0.33 -0.77
C MET A 209 -8.83 0.11 -0.07
N SER A 210 -7.76 -0.17 -0.83
CA SER A 210 -6.40 -0.15 -0.29
C SER A 210 -6.05 1.25 0.21
N ASP A 211 -5.80 1.37 1.52
CA ASP A 211 -5.47 2.65 2.14
C ASP A 211 -4.16 3.20 1.57
N MET A 212 -4.20 4.47 1.26
CA MET A 212 -3.08 5.30 0.82
C MET A 212 -2.85 5.37 -0.70
N ASP A 213 -3.01 4.35 -1.52
CA ASP A 213 -2.47 4.31 -2.88
C ASP A 213 -3.23 3.51 -3.94
N GLY A 214 -4.25 2.76 -3.57
CA GLY A 214 -5.15 2.14 -4.54
C GLY A 214 -6.07 3.17 -5.22
N VAL A 215 -6.20 3.10 -6.54
CA VAL A 215 -6.93 4.12 -7.33
C VAL A 215 -8.16 3.56 -8.01
N SER A 216 -8.08 2.31 -8.51
CA SER A 216 -9.09 1.76 -9.39
C SER A 216 -10.29 1.18 -8.65
N GLU A 217 -11.48 1.34 -9.25
CA GLU A 217 -12.69 0.67 -8.77
C GLU A 217 -12.55 -0.85 -8.92
N CYS A 218 -12.88 -1.60 -7.87
CA CYS A 218 -12.85 -3.06 -7.88
C CYS A 218 -13.64 -3.65 -9.06
N LYS A 219 -14.82 -3.10 -9.31
CA LYS A 219 -15.69 -3.53 -10.42
C LYS A 219 -15.03 -3.37 -11.80
N ASP A 220 -14.26 -2.31 -12.00
CA ASP A 220 -13.59 -2.05 -13.28
C ASP A 220 -12.39 -2.99 -13.48
N ILE A 221 -11.68 -3.32 -12.41
CA ILE A 221 -10.61 -4.32 -12.40
C ILE A 221 -11.17 -5.69 -12.80
N VAL A 222 -12.22 -6.17 -12.12
CA VAL A 222 -12.86 -7.46 -12.40
C VAL A 222 -13.35 -7.51 -13.85
N LYS A 223 -14.07 -6.49 -14.32
CA LYS A 223 -14.58 -6.41 -15.69
C LYS A 223 -13.47 -6.35 -16.73
N ARG A 224 -12.34 -5.69 -16.43
CA ARG A 224 -11.18 -5.67 -17.32
C ARG A 224 -10.58 -7.05 -17.48
N ALA A 225 -10.37 -7.79 -16.40
CA ALA A 225 -9.87 -9.16 -16.44
C ALA A 225 -10.81 -10.10 -17.22
N MET A 226 -12.13 -10.00 -16.98
CA MET A 226 -13.15 -10.74 -17.76
C MET A 226 -13.10 -10.39 -19.25
N LYS A 227 -13.03 -9.10 -19.60
CA LYS A 227 -12.96 -8.64 -21.01
C LYS A 227 -11.70 -9.15 -21.71
N TRP A 228 -10.61 -9.31 -20.97
CA TRP A 228 -9.36 -9.87 -21.50
C TRP A 228 -9.36 -11.39 -21.64
N GLY A 229 -10.39 -12.06 -21.09
CA GLY A 229 -10.54 -13.52 -21.13
C GLY A 229 -9.69 -14.24 -20.10
N HIS A 230 -9.27 -13.56 -19.02
CA HIS A 230 -8.67 -14.21 -17.86
C HIS A 230 -9.72 -15.10 -17.19
N LYS A 231 -9.32 -16.20 -16.55
CA LYS A 231 -10.26 -17.09 -15.83
C LYS A 231 -10.52 -16.67 -14.38
N ALA A 232 -9.61 -15.88 -13.82
CA ALA A 232 -9.71 -15.39 -12.44
C ALA A 232 -8.88 -14.13 -12.23
N ILE A 233 -9.17 -13.43 -11.12
CA ILE A 233 -8.34 -12.38 -10.56
C ILE A 233 -8.43 -12.44 -9.02
N ALA A 234 -7.33 -12.18 -8.33
CA ALA A 234 -7.36 -11.99 -6.87
C ALA A 234 -7.60 -10.51 -6.53
N ILE A 235 -8.31 -10.27 -5.42
CA ILE A 235 -8.45 -8.95 -4.78
C ILE A 235 -7.77 -9.06 -3.42
N THR A 236 -6.72 -8.25 -3.23
CA THR A 236 -5.78 -8.38 -2.11
C THR A 236 -5.42 -7.00 -1.53
N ASP A 237 -6.43 -6.22 -1.16
CA ASP A 237 -6.25 -4.89 -0.58
C ASP A 237 -5.41 -4.92 0.71
N HIS A 238 -4.76 -3.80 1.05
CA HIS A 238 -3.90 -3.67 2.23
C HIS A 238 -4.68 -3.83 3.54
N GLY A 239 -4.54 -4.97 4.19
CA GLY A 239 -5.03 -5.24 5.53
C GLY A 239 -6.55 -5.24 5.70
N ASP A 240 -7.32 -5.13 4.63
CA ASP A 240 -8.77 -5.14 4.67
C ASP A 240 -9.41 -5.98 3.55
N VAL A 241 -10.73 -6.11 3.61
CA VAL A 241 -11.55 -6.92 2.69
C VAL A 241 -12.79 -6.16 2.21
N GLN A 242 -12.74 -4.85 2.21
CA GLN A 242 -13.92 -4.01 1.94
C GLN A 242 -14.38 -4.08 0.49
N ALA A 243 -13.49 -4.38 -0.46
CA ALA A 243 -13.82 -4.50 -1.87
C ALA A 243 -14.60 -5.78 -2.25
N PHE A 244 -14.68 -6.77 -1.37
CA PHE A 244 -15.26 -8.08 -1.70
C PHE A 244 -16.72 -8.04 -2.17
N PRO A 245 -17.63 -7.27 -1.56
CA PRO A 245 -19.00 -7.14 -2.07
C PRO A 245 -19.05 -6.57 -3.49
N ASP A 246 -18.21 -5.56 -3.79
CA ASP A 246 -18.16 -4.94 -5.11
C ASP A 246 -17.59 -5.88 -6.16
N ALA A 247 -16.57 -6.69 -5.80
CA ALA A 247 -16.03 -7.74 -6.65
C ALA A 247 -17.11 -8.78 -7.00
N ASN A 248 -17.86 -9.23 -6.00
CA ASN A 248 -18.94 -10.19 -6.18
C ASN A 248 -20.07 -9.62 -7.05
N HIS A 249 -20.46 -8.38 -6.83
CA HIS A 249 -21.52 -7.71 -7.60
C HIS A 249 -21.09 -7.36 -9.04
N ALA A 250 -19.81 -7.43 -9.36
CA ALA A 250 -19.33 -7.26 -10.73
C ALA A 250 -19.64 -8.48 -11.60
N LEU A 251 -19.93 -9.64 -10.99
CA LEU A 251 -20.20 -10.92 -11.65
C LEU A 251 -21.69 -11.17 -11.78
N SER A 252 -22.06 -11.85 -12.86
CA SER A 252 -23.36 -12.51 -13.01
C SER A 252 -23.25 -13.97 -12.53
N PRO A 253 -24.34 -14.59 -12.07
CA PRO A 253 -24.30 -15.99 -11.62
C PRO A 253 -23.77 -16.98 -12.67
N ASP A 254 -24.02 -16.68 -13.95
CA ASP A 254 -23.66 -17.53 -15.10
C ASP A 254 -22.25 -17.25 -15.66
N ASP A 255 -21.51 -16.26 -15.12
CA ASP A 255 -20.17 -15.96 -15.59
C ASP A 255 -19.20 -17.07 -15.20
N ASP A 256 -18.48 -17.58 -16.21
CA ASP A 256 -17.37 -18.54 -16.00
C ASP A 256 -16.09 -17.75 -15.64
N PHE A 257 -16.18 -17.00 -14.57
CA PHE A 257 -15.07 -16.20 -14.03
C PHE A 257 -15.04 -16.33 -12.52
N LYS A 258 -13.85 -16.27 -11.94
CA LYS A 258 -13.65 -16.43 -10.51
C LYS A 258 -12.93 -15.23 -9.92
N VAL A 259 -13.49 -14.64 -8.88
CA VAL A 259 -12.75 -13.73 -7.97
C VAL A 259 -12.14 -14.59 -6.87
N ILE A 260 -10.83 -14.46 -6.66
CA ILE A 260 -10.09 -15.04 -5.54
C ILE A 260 -10.05 -13.99 -4.45
N TYR A 261 -10.65 -14.29 -3.30
CA TYR A 261 -10.71 -13.36 -2.18
C TYR A 261 -9.47 -13.52 -1.30
N GLY A 262 -8.73 -12.44 -1.12
CA GLY A 262 -7.49 -12.42 -0.35
C GLY A 262 -7.25 -11.09 0.34
N VAL A 263 -6.12 -10.96 0.99
CA VAL A 263 -5.65 -9.73 1.62
C VAL A 263 -4.13 -9.65 1.53
N GLU A 264 -3.60 -8.48 1.27
CA GLU A 264 -2.21 -8.22 1.57
C GLU A 264 -2.08 -7.86 3.04
N ALA A 265 -1.65 -8.83 3.83
CA ALA A 265 -1.54 -8.72 5.27
C ALA A 265 -0.21 -8.07 5.69
N TYR A 266 -0.25 -7.33 6.80
CA TYR A 266 0.94 -6.87 7.50
C TYR A 266 1.39 -7.95 8.50
N LEU A 267 2.15 -8.93 8.00
CA LEU A 267 2.61 -10.10 8.73
C LEU A 267 3.66 -9.72 9.77
N VAL A 268 3.60 -10.33 10.96
CA VAL A 268 4.58 -10.18 12.03
C VAL A 268 5.17 -11.55 12.36
N ASP A 269 6.50 -11.67 12.38
CA ASP A 269 7.18 -12.91 12.77
C ASP A 269 7.34 -12.99 14.29
N ASP A 270 6.26 -13.37 14.96
CA ASP A 270 6.20 -13.62 16.41
C ASP A 270 6.58 -15.06 16.79
N LEU A 271 6.92 -15.89 15.80
CA LEU A 271 7.45 -17.25 15.99
C LEU A 271 8.97 -17.28 16.05
N LYS A 272 9.64 -16.16 15.77
CA LYS A 272 11.09 -16.06 15.88
C LYS A 272 11.46 -15.87 17.34
N ASP A 273 12.26 -16.78 17.84
CA ASP A 273 12.85 -16.65 19.17
C ASP A 273 13.68 -15.37 19.27
N ILE A 274 13.54 -14.64 20.39
CA ILE A 274 14.36 -13.46 20.67
C ILE A 274 15.79 -13.86 20.92
N ILE A 275 15.96 -15.02 21.57
CA ILE A 275 17.25 -15.63 21.86
C ILE A 275 17.40 -16.83 20.94
N THR A 276 18.24 -16.64 19.94
CA THR A 276 18.51 -17.68 18.93
C THR A 276 19.38 -18.76 19.54
N ASP A 277 19.07 -20.04 19.25
CA ASP A 277 19.81 -21.22 19.69
C ASP A 277 20.03 -21.24 21.22
N SER A 278 19.01 -20.87 21.99
CA SER A 278 19.00 -21.03 23.44
C SER A 278 19.07 -22.50 23.81
N LYS A 279 19.80 -22.78 24.88
CA LYS A 279 19.99 -24.12 25.46
C LYS A 279 19.65 -24.12 26.97
N GLY A 280 18.74 -23.22 27.38
CA GLY A 280 18.35 -23.06 28.78
C GLY A 280 19.47 -22.47 29.67
N GLN A 281 20.39 -21.69 29.09
CA GLN A 281 21.47 -21.04 29.85
C GLN A 281 20.87 -20.03 30.86
N SER A 282 21.56 -19.91 32.01
CA SER A 282 21.20 -18.97 33.07
C SER A 282 21.38 -17.51 32.61
N LEU A 283 20.62 -16.59 33.24
CA LEU A 283 20.83 -15.15 33.11
C LEU A 283 22.12 -14.63 33.76
N ASP A 284 22.85 -15.50 34.48
CA ASP A 284 24.15 -15.19 35.14
C ASP A 284 25.37 -15.71 34.38
N GLU A 285 25.18 -16.17 33.14
CA GLU A 285 26.28 -16.69 32.31
C GLU A 285 27.27 -15.59 31.89
N THR A 286 28.31 -15.99 31.19
CA THR A 286 29.24 -15.07 30.54
C THR A 286 28.65 -14.59 29.21
N PHE A 287 28.58 -13.29 29.03
CA PHE A 287 28.11 -12.66 27.79
C PHE A 287 29.25 -11.89 27.14
N VAL A 288 29.29 -11.90 25.80
CA VAL A 288 30.11 -10.99 25.01
C VAL A 288 29.16 -10.07 24.24
N VAL A 289 29.15 -8.83 24.66
CA VAL A 289 28.37 -7.76 23.98
C VAL A 289 29.29 -7.11 22.99
N PHE A 290 28.89 -7.08 21.71
CA PHE A 290 29.75 -6.61 20.63
C PHE A 290 29.01 -5.79 19.60
N ASP A 291 29.76 -5.02 18.84
CA ASP A 291 29.30 -4.19 17.74
C ASP A 291 30.37 -4.18 16.64
N LEU A 292 29.95 -4.03 15.38
CA LEU A 292 30.81 -4.02 14.21
C LEU A 292 30.61 -2.73 13.40
N GLU A 293 31.72 -2.13 12.96
CA GLU A 293 31.67 -1.18 11.86
C GLU A 293 32.09 -1.87 10.56
N THR A 294 31.40 -1.53 9.46
CA THR A 294 31.54 -2.23 8.17
C THR A 294 31.55 -1.26 6.99
N THR A 295 32.05 -1.71 5.84
CA THR A 295 32.03 -0.90 4.59
C THR A 295 30.63 -0.79 3.96
N GLY A 296 29.59 -1.41 4.56
CA GLY A 296 28.20 -1.40 4.09
C GLY A 296 27.38 -2.54 4.71
N PHE A 297 26.20 -2.81 4.18
CA PHE A 297 25.17 -3.60 4.87
C PHE A 297 25.16 -5.09 4.52
N SER A 298 25.80 -5.53 3.45
CA SER A 298 25.76 -6.92 2.98
C SER A 298 27.01 -7.68 3.35
N PRO A 299 26.94 -8.79 4.13
CA PRO A 299 28.12 -9.58 4.51
C PRO A 299 28.80 -10.26 3.33
N ASP A 300 28.10 -10.46 2.20
CA ASP A 300 28.66 -11.03 0.97
C ASP A 300 29.45 -10.01 0.15
N LYS A 301 29.08 -8.71 0.22
CA LYS A 301 29.68 -7.64 -0.60
C LYS A 301 30.59 -6.71 0.18
N ASN A 302 30.38 -6.59 1.48
CA ASN A 302 31.04 -5.60 2.33
C ASN A 302 31.95 -6.27 3.36
N LYS A 303 32.82 -5.48 3.96
CA LYS A 303 33.88 -5.94 4.84
C LYS A 303 33.77 -5.29 6.22
N ILE A 304 34.25 -5.98 7.26
CA ILE A 304 34.40 -5.43 8.61
C ILE A 304 35.58 -4.46 8.62
N ILE A 305 35.43 -3.32 9.28
CA ILE A 305 36.50 -2.30 9.48
C ILE A 305 36.84 -2.06 10.95
N GLU A 306 35.93 -2.34 11.88
CA GLU A 306 36.22 -2.32 13.32
C GLU A 306 35.42 -3.43 14.04
N ILE A 307 35.99 -4.06 15.05
CA ILE A 307 35.33 -4.96 15.98
C ILE A 307 35.50 -4.38 17.39
N GLY A 308 34.38 -4.07 18.03
CA GLY A 308 34.31 -3.66 19.43
C GLY A 308 33.54 -4.67 20.25
N ALA A 309 34.07 -5.10 21.40
CA ALA A 309 33.35 -5.99 22.28
C ALA A 309 33.71 -5.80 23.75
N VAL A 310 32.77 -6.11 24.61
CA VAL A 310 32.98 -6.18 26.06
C VAL A 310 32.44 -7.48 26.62
N LYS A 311 33.17 -8.03 27.59
CA LYS A 311 32.74 -9.25 28.28
C LYS A 311 32.05 -8.90 29.59
N VAL A 312 30.88 -9.48 29.80
CA VAL A 312 30.04 -9.29 31.00
C VAL A 312 29.97 -10.62 31.74
N VAL A 313 30.34 -10.63 33.01
CA VAL A 313 30.29 -11.79 33.90
C VAL A 313 29.55 -11.35 35.18
N GLY A 314 28.50 -12.06 35.55
CA GLY A 314 27.72 -11.73 36.75
C GLY A 314 27.20 -10.28 36.79
N GLY A 315 26.85 -9.71 35.65
CA GLY A 315 26.39 -8.33 35.54
C GLY A 315 27.47 -7.27 35.54
N VAL A 316 28.76 -7.64 35.50
CA VAL A 316 29.88 -6.68 35.54
C VAL A 316 30.71 -6.81 34.26
N ILE A 317 31.10 -5.68 33.68
CA ILE A 317 32.05 -5.64 32.54
C ILE A 317 33.46 -5.99 33.07
N THR A 318 34.01 -7.09 32.58
CA THR A 318 35.29 -7.63 33.06
C THR A 318 36.45 -7.49 32.09
N ASP A 319 36.16 -7.43 30.78
CA ASP A 319 37.20 -7.37 29.76
C ASP A 319 36.69 -6.62 28.51
N ARG A 320 37.62 -6.13 27.68
CA ARG A 320 37.29 -5.35 26.46
C ARG A 320 38.14 -5.85 25.29
N PHE A 321 37.56 -5.89 24.11
CA PHE A 321 38.21 -6.16 22.85
C PHE A 321 37.92 -5.00 21.89
N SER A 322 38.94 -4.45 21.26
CA SER A 322 38.77 -3.36 20.28
C SER A 322 39.91 -3.43 19.28
N THR A 323 39.57 -3.51 18.01
CA THR A 323 40.55 -3.52 16.92
C THR A 323 39.96 -3.01 15.62
N PHE A 324 40.77 -2.25 14.90
CA PHE A 324 40.50 -2.02 13.48
C PHE A 324 40.83 -3.27 12.68
N VAL A 325 40.14 -3.39 11.52
CA VAL A 325 40.35 -4.47 10.57
C VAL A 325 40.59 -3.89 9.20
N ASN A 326 41.63 -4.31 8.50
CA ASN A 326 41.90 -3.92 7.13
C ASN A 326 40.89 -4.57 6.18
N PRO A 327 39.99 -3.83 5.54
CA PRO A 327 38.97 -4.40 4.66
C PRO A 327 39.52 -4.80 3.29
N GLU A 328 40.79 -4.41 2.95
CA GLU A 328 41.40 -4.59 1.63
C GLU A 328 40.65 -3.92 0.45
N VAL A 329 39.69 -3.08 0.76
CA VAL A 329 38.91 -2.27 -0.19
C VAL A 329 38.76 -0.87 0.38
N PRO A 330 38.63 0.18 -0.47
CA PRO A 330 38.38 1.53 0.01
C PRO A 330 37.08 1.61 0.82
N ILE A 331 37.10 2.41 1.87
CA ILE A 331 35.91 2.72 2.68
C ILE A 331 35.06 3.73 1.90
N PRO A 332 33.76 3.44 1.63
CA PRO A 332 32.87 4.37 0.96
C PRO A 332 32.76 5.70 1.76
N PHE A 333 32.80 6.83 1.09
CA PHE A 333 32.74 8.17 1.70
C PHE A 333 31.60 8.33 2.73
N ARG A 334 30.45 7.75 2.45
CA ARG A 334 29.28 7.75 3.35
C ARG A 334 29.54 6.99 4.66
N ILE A 335 30.32 5.91 4.60
CA ILE A 335 30.72 5.14 5.79
C ILE A 335 31.74 5.96 6.60
N GLU A 336 32.69 6.62 5.94
CA GLU A 336 33.57 7.57 6.62
C GLU A 336 32.82 8.68 7.36
N GLU A 337 31.81 9.27 6.72
CA GLU A 337 30.95 10.29 7.36
C GLU A 337 30.19 9.74 8.59
N LEU A 338 29.73 8.49 8.50
CA LEU A 338 28.96 7.85 9.57
C LEU A 338 29.82 7.44 10.75
N THR A 339 30.92 6.73 10.47
CA THR A 339 31.77 6.09 11.49
C THR A 339 32.99 6.90 11.89
N SER A 340 33.32 7.92 11.09
CA SER A 340 34.57 8.67 11.19
C SER A 340 35.84 7.81 10.99
N ILE A 341 35.70 6.56 10.53
CA ILE A 341 36.82 5.65 10.22
C ILE A 341 37.24 5.89 8.78
N LYS A 342 38.53 6.17 8.58
CA LYS A 342 39.15 6.47 7.28
C LYS A 342 40.09 5.38 6.84
N ASP A 343 40.39 5.35 5.54
CA ASP A 343 41.30 4.37 4.96
C ASP A 343 42.69 4.37 5.65
N ASP A 344 43.22 5.54 6.03
CA ASP A 344 44.49 5.66 6.71
C ASP A 344 44.53 5.06 8.13
N MET A 345 43.35 4.88 8.74
CA MET A 345 43.25 4.25 10.08
C MET A 345 43.25 2.71 10.01
N VAL A 346 42.84 2.16 8.88
CA VAL A 346 42.65 0.69 8.73
C VAL A 346 43.68 0.02 7.80
N ILE A 347 44.43 0.78 7.00
CA ILE A 347 45.35 0.25 5.98
C ILE A 347 46.47 -0.62 6.60
N ASP A 348 46.96 -0.25 7.77
CA ASP A 348 47.99 -0.98 8.52
C ASP A 348 47.39 -1.92 9.58
N ALA A 349 46.06 -2.00 9.68
CA ALA A 349 45.40 -2.91 10.61
C ALA A 349 45.51 -4.37 10.14
N PRO A 350 45.45 -5.35 11.06
CA PRO A 350 45.44 -6.74 10.66
C PRO A 350 44.15 -7.09 9.88
N LYS A 351 44.26 -8.13 9.04
CA LYS A 351 43.11 -8.59 8.24
C LYS A 351 42.17 -9.43 9.08
N ILE A 352 40.95 -9.61 8.57
CA ILE A 352 39.90 -10.39 9.25
C ILE A 352 40.33 -11.84 9.51
N GLU A 353 41.15 -12.42 8.63
CA GLU A 353 41.68 -13.78 8.79
C GLU A 353 42.60 -13.92 10.03
N GLU A 354 43.25 -12.85 10.43
CA GLU A 354 44.12 -12.81 11.61
C GLU A 354 43.33 -12.51 12.89
N ILE A 355 42.34 -11.62 12.77
CA ILE A 355 41.58 -11.13 13.92
C ILE A 355 40.46 -12.07 14.32
N LEU A 356 39.74 -12.68 13.35
CA LEU A 356 38.60 -13.53 13.67
C LEU A 356 38.94 -14.69 14.63
N PRO A 357 40.02 -15.44 14.47
CA PRO A 357 40.39 -16.47 15.43
C PRO A 357 40.63 -15.91 16.85
N VAL A 358 41.22 -14.72 16.96
CA VAL A 358 41.47 -14.05 18.25
C VAL A 358 40.15 -13.62 18.89
N PHE A 359 39.25 -13.03 18.09
CA PHE A 359 37.92 -12.66 18.54
C PHE A 359 37.11 -13.90 18.95
N MET A 360 37.15 -14.98 18.17
CA MET A 360 36.48 -16.23 18.54
C MET A 360 36.99 -16.83 19.85
N LYS A 361 38.29 -16.69 20.13
CA LYS A 361 38.86 -17.08 21.43
C LYS A 361 38.35 -16.16 22.55
N PHE A 362 38.25 -14.87 22.33
CA PHE A 362 37.65 -13.93 23.29
C PHE A 362 36.19 -14.31 23.62
N CYS A 363 35.44 -14.79 22.64
CA CYS A 363 34.04 -15.21 22.78
C CYS A 363 33.88 -16.65 23.30
N GLU A 364 34.96 -17.37 23.63
CA GLU A 364 34.87 -18.77 24.02
C GLU A 364 34.00 -18.97 25.28
N GLY A 365 32.98 -19.84 25.18
CA GLY A 365 32.06 -20.16 26.28
C GLY A 365 31.08 -19.05 26.62
N ALA A 366 31.03 -17.97 25.83
CA ALA A 366 30.10 -16.86 26.06
C ALA A 366 28.92 -16.85 25.11
N ILE A 367 27.82 -16.27 25.57
CA ILE A 367 26.62 -15.92 24.79
C ILE A 367 26.87 -14.61 24.08
N MET A 368 26.55 -14.54 22.78
CA MET A 368 26.75 -13.35 21.97
C MET A 368 25.57 -12.39 22.13
N VAL A 369 25.85 -11.11 22.33
CA VAL A 369 24.82 -10.05 22.51
C VAL A 369 25.18 -8.87 21.62
N ALA A 370 24.20 -8.36 20.86
CA ALA A 370 24.40 -7.13 20.09
C ALA A 370 23.08 -6.33 19.97
N HIS A 371 23.19 -5.09 19.53
CA HIS A 371 22.03 -4.21 19.31
C HIS A 371 21.61 -4.29 17.84
N ASN A 372 20.56 -5.04 17.52
CA ASN A 372 20.20 -5.54 16.19
C ASN A 372 21.15 -6.65 15.73
N ALA A 373 21.32 -7.63 16.62
CA ALA A 373 22.32 -8.70 16.57
C ALA A 373 22.38 -9.48 15.23
N GLU A 374 21.31 -9.48 14.46
CA GLU A 374 21.25 -10.15 13.17
C GLU A 374 22.26 -9.55 12.17
N PHE A 375 22.41 -8.23 12.17
CA PHE A 375 23.38 -7.53 11.32
C PHE A 375 24.80 -7.98 11.64
N ASP A 376 25.23 -7.81 12.87
CA ASP A 376 26.60 -8.09 13.28
C ASP A 376 26.95 -9.59 13.15
N MET A 377 26.02 -10.44 13.58
CA MET A 377 26.19 -11.89 13.50
C MET A 377 26.24 -12.40 12.05
N SER A 378 25.61 -11.72 11.11
CA SER A 378 25.67 -12.09 9.69
C SER A 378 27.11 -12.00 9.15
N PHE A 379 27.82 -10.93 9.50
CA PHE A 379 29.24 -10.75 9.16
C PHE A 379 30.13 -11.75 9.87
N ILE A 380 29.92 -11.99 11.17
CA ILE A 380 30.71 -12.98 11.93
C ILE A 380 30.51 -14.38 11.36
N LYS A 381 29.27 -14.83 11.17
CA LYS A 381 28.95 -16.16 10.61
C LYS A 381 29.52 -16.34 9.21
N LYS A 382 29.43 -15.31 8.34
CA LYS A 382 30.01 -15.33 6.99
C LYS A 382 31.53 -15.53 7.03
N ASN A 383 32.24 -14.72 7.82
CA ASN A 383 33.68 -14.80 7.94
C ASN A 383 34.15 -16.11 8.63
N CYS A 384 33.40 -16.65 9.62
CA CYS A 384 33.63 -17.96 10.18
C CYS A 384 33.54 -19.06 9.11
N LYS A 385 32.48 -19.02 8.28
CA LYS A 385 32.30 -19.98 7.21
C LYS A 385 33.42 -19.91 6.17
N ASP A 386 33.82 -18.71 5.77
CA ASP A 386 34.90 -18.51 4.80
C ASP A 386 36.27 -19.04 5.29
N GLN A 387 36.48 -18.96 6.60
CA GLN A 387 37.70 -19.50 7.25
C GLN A 387 37.57 -20.95 7.75
N GLY A 388 36.43 -21.62 7.52
CA GLY A 388 36.21 -22.99 7.96
C GLY A 388 36.10 -23.13 9.48
N ILE A 389 35.67 -22.07 10.19
CA ILE A 389 35.46 -22.09 11.65
C ILE A 389 34.00 -22.53 11.89
N GLU A 390 33.83 -23.76 12.36
CA GLU A 390 32.52 -24.29 12.75
C GLU A 390 32.25 -23.95 14.22
N ARG A 391 31.21 -23.15 14.47
CA ARG A 391 30.77 -22.77 15.81
C ARG A 391 29.26 -22.44 15.83
N GLU A 392 28.59 -22.99 16.83
CA GLU A 392 27.23 -22.61 17.17
C GLU A 392 27.26 -21.39 18.12
N PHE A 393 26.31 -20.48 17.96
CA PHE A 393 26.20 -19.27 18.76
C PHE A 393 24.81 -19.16 19.37
N THR A 394 24.72 -19.06 20.68
CA THR A 394 23.52 -18.52 21.32
C THR A 394 23.60 -17.00 21.22
N ILE A 395 22.55 -16.36 20.69
CA ILE A 395 22.55 -14.94 20.31
C ILE A 395 21.37 -14.25 20.96
N ILE A 396 21.63 -13.10 21.57
CA ILE A 396 20.62 -12.21 22.17
C ILE A 396 20.58 -10.89 21.41
N ASP A 397 19.40 -10.49 20.95
CA ASP A 397 19.16 -9.18 20.34
C ASP A 397 18.57 -8.20 21.37
N THR A 398 19.34 -7.17 21.72
CA THR A 398 18.89 -6.16 22.70
C THR A 398 17.79 -5.24 22.15
N VAL A 399 17.62 -5.12 20.82
CA VAL A 399 16.46 -4.42 20.23
C VAL A 399 15.20 -5.20 20.50
N ALA A 400 15.24 -6.51 20.35
CA ALA A 400 14.11 -7.40 20.64
C ALA A 400 13.74 -7.35 22.12
N LEU A 401 14.73 -7.42 23.02
CA LEU A 401 14.51 -7.27 24.46
C LEU A 401 13.94 -5.88 24.82
N ALA A 402 14.45 -4.82 24.21
CA ALA A 402 13.97 -3.46 24.46
C ALA A 402 12.47 -3.29 24.12
N ARG A 403 12.00 -3.92 23.05
CA ARG A 403 10.58 -3.88 22.65
C ARG A 403 9.66 -4.43 23.73
N ILE A 404 10.12 -5.41 24.50
CA ILE A 404 9.36 -6.08 25.56
C ILE A 404 9.51 -5.37 26.89
N LEU A 405 10.75 -5.00 27.22
CA LEU A 405 11.06 -4.46 28.55
C LEU A 405 10.72 -2.97 28.67
N LEU A 406 10.73 -2.25 27.54
CA LEU A 406 10.45 -0.81 27.47
C LEU A 406 9.23 -0.52 26.58
N PRO A 407 8.03 -0.99 26.96
CA PRO A 407 6.83 -0.91 26.12
C PRO A 407 6.37 0.53 25.80
N ASN A 408 6.86 1.52 26.51
CA ASN A 408 6.50 2.93 26.31
C ASN A 408 7.34 3.64 25.24
N LEU A 409 8.38 2.98 24.71
CA LEU A 409 9.22 3.55 23.64
C LEU A 409 8.58 3.33 22.27
N ASN A 410 8.69 4.37 21.41
CA ASN A 410 8.24 4.32 20.01
C ASN A 410 9.40 4.02 19.04
N ARG A 411 10.64 4.09 19.49
CA ARG A 411 11.86 3.83 18.71
C ARG A 411 12.86 3.10 19.60
N PHE A 412 13.61 2.17 19.00
CA PHE A 412 14.54 1.30 19.72
C PHE A 412 15.97 1.39 19.17
N LYS A 413 16.37 2.60 18.70
CA LYS A 413 17.76 2.89 18.39
C LYS A 413 18.57 2.93 19.68
N LEU A 414 19.87 2.65 19.59
CA LEU A 414 20.77 2.57 20.74
C LEU A 414 20.72 3.84 21.60
N ASP A 415 20.80 5.02 20.99
CA ASP A 415 20.69 6.33 21.63
C ASP A 415 19.38 6.52 22.41
N THR A 416 18.30 6.06 21.85
CA THR A 416 16.95 6.17 22.44
C THR A 416 16.80 5.24 23.65
N VAL A 417 17.29 4.01 23.52
CA VAL A 417 17.25 3.01 24.61
C VAL A 417 18.20 3.41 25.73
N ALA A 418 19.41 3.85 25.42
CA ALA A 418 20.38 4.35 26.37
C ALA A 418 19.80 5.50 27.21
N LYS A 419 19.21 6.49 26.54
CA LYS A 419 18.55 7.62 27.20
C LYS A 419 17.40 7.18 28.13
N ALA A 420 16.58 6.22 27.68
CA ALA A 420 15.45 5.72 28.48
C ALA A 420 15.89 5.00 29.76
N LEU A 421 17.06 4.36 29.71
CA LEU A 421 17.66 3.65 30.84
C LEU A 421 18.69 4.48 31.62
N ASN A 422 18.91 5.74 31.28
CA ASN A 422 19.94 6.62 31.85
C ASN A 422 21.35 5.98 31.74
N VAL A 423 21.67 5.45 30.56
CA VAL A 423 23.00 4.97 30.18
C VAL A 423 23.70 6.02 29.35
N SER A 424 25.00 6.30 29.62
CA SER A 424 25.79 7.24 28.83
C SER A 424 26.19 6.60 27.50
N LEU A 425 26.11 7.37 26.41
CA LEU A 425 26.59 6.99 25.10
C LEU A 425 27.61 8.06 24.67
N GLU A 426 28.89 7.74 24.83
CA GLU A 426 30.02 8.59 24.42
C GLU A 426 30.58 8.04 23.10
N ASN A 427 31.00 8.94 22.19
CA ASN A 427 31.59 8.60 20.88
C ASN A 427 30.77 7.60 20.04
N HIS A 428 29.48 7.88 19.86
CA HIS A 428 28.60 7.07 19.03
C HIS A 428 29.20 6.81 17.63
N HIS A 429 29.05 5.60 17.11
CA HIS A 429 29.69 5.05 15.91
C HIS A 429 31.19 4.73 16.08
N ARG A 430 31.57 4.29 17.27
CA ARG A 430 32.79 3.56 17.54
C ARG A 430 32.40 2.22 18.17
N ALA A 431 32.76 1.13 17.50
CA ALA A 431 32.29 -0.21 17.85
C ALA A 431 32.46 -0.58 19.33
N VAL A 432 33.57 -0.20 19.95
CA VAL A 432 33.81 -0.55 21.37
C VAL A 432 32.98 0.29 22.33
N ASP A 433 32.67 1.55 21.99
CA ASP A 433 31.86 2.45 22.82
C ASP A 433 30.37 2.08 22.71
N ASP A 434 29.91 1.73 21.49
CA ASP A 434 28.56 1.23 21.24
C ASP A 434 28.33 -0.15 21.90
N ALA A 435 29.33 -1.05 21.85
CA ALA A 435 29.31 -2.32 22.58
C ALA A 435 29.28 -2.12 24.11
N ALA A 436 30.02 -1.15 24.64
CA ALA A 436 30.03 -0.84 26.08
C ALA A 436 28.67 -0.27 26.53
N CYS A 437 28.09 0.68 25.77
CA CYS A 437 26.75 1.20 26.03
C CYS A 437 25.71 0.08 25.96
N THR A 438 25.79 -0.77 24.93
CA THR A 438 24.89 -1.93 24.79
C THR A 438 25.04 -2.89 25.96
N ALA A 439 26.24 -3.09 26.50
CA ALA A 439 26.46 -3.94 27.66
C ALA A 439 25.83 -3.37 28.94
N GLU A 440 25.94 -2.08 29.19
CA GLU A 440 25.26 -1.43 30.32
C GLU A 440 23.73 -1.53 30.19
N ILE A 441 23.19 -1.33 28.98
CA ILE A 441 21.76 -1.55 28.69
C ILE A 441 21.39 -3.02 28.97
N PHE A 442 22.17 -3.94 28.48
CA PHE A 442 21.92 -5.39 28.63
C PHE A 442 21.93 -5.82 30.10
N VAL A 443 22.87 -5.34 30.93
CA VAL A 443 22.90 -5.59 32.36
C VAL A 443 21.58 -5.16 33.02
N LYS A 444 21.08 -3.96 32.69
CA LYS A 444 19.78 -3.49 33.18
C LYS A 444 18.62 -4.37 32.68
N PHE A 445 18.68 -4.86 31.45
CA PHE A 445 17.69 -5.81 30.96
C PHE A 445 17.70 -7.13 31.72
N ILE A 446 18.86 -7.67 32.06
CA ILE A 446 18.98 -8.86 32.91
C ILE A 446 18.36 -8.62 34.30
N GLU A 447 18.60 -7.46 34.92
CA GLU A 447 17.95 -7.10 36.17
C GLU A 447 16.42 -7.06 36.04
N MET A 448 15.90 -6.42 35.01
CA MET A 448 14.45 -6.34 34.73
C MET A 448 13.83 -7.73 34.43
N LEU A 449 14.55 -8.63 33.77
CA LEU A 449 14.10 -10.01 33.51
C LEU A 449 14.05 -10.81 34.82
N LYS A 450 15.07 -10.70 35.68
CA LYS A 450 15.08 -11.34 37.01
C LYS A 450 13.96 -10.81 37.92
N GLU A 451 13.68 -9.51 37.91
CA GLU A 451 12.55 -8.92 38.63
C GLU A 451 11.19 -9.47 38.15
N ARG A 452 11.10 -9.93 36.91
CA ARG A 452 9.91 -10.59 36.35
C ARG A 452 9.88 -12.10 36.59
N GLY A 453 10.85 -12.64 37.35
CA GLY A 453 10.92 -14.04 37.70
C GLY A 453 11.48 -14.97 36.62
N MET A 454 12.21 -14.42 35.62
CA MET A 454 12.91 -15.23 34.61
C MET A 454 14.21 -15.76 35.19
N GLU A 455 14.50 -17.06 35.02
CA GLU A 455 15.68 -17.71 35.55
C GLU A 455 16.70 -18.07 34.44
N ASN A 456 16.20 -18.34 33.24
CA ASN A 456 16.99 -18.79 32.11
C ASN A 456 16.55 -18.16 30.78
N LEU A 457 17.31 -18.39 29.72
CA LEU A 457 17.05 -17.80 28.40
C LEU A 457 15.80 -18.36 27.72
N ASP A 458 15.40 -19.60 28.00
CA ASP A 458 14.19 -20.20 27.45
C ASP A 458 12.93 -19.53 28.05
N ASP A 459 12.96 -19.13 29.32
CA ASP A 459 11.86 -18.38 29.95
C ASP A 459 11.60 -17.06 29.21
N VAL A 460 12.67 -16.41 28.73
CA VAL A 460 12.58 -15.15 27.96
C VAL A 460 11.88 -15.40 26.63
N ASN A 461 12.24 -16.45 25.90
CA ASN A 461 11.56 -16.81 24.65
C ASN A 461 10.08 -17.12 24.86
N HIS A 462 9.73 -17.86 25.92
CA HIS A 462 8.35 -18.17 26.27
C HIS A 462 7.51 -16.92 26.65
N MET A 463 8.11 -15.93 27.30
CA MET A 463 7.43 -14.69 27.67
C MET A 463 6.93 -13.91 26.45
N VAL A 464 7.62 -14.02 25.32
CA VAL A 464 7.38 -13.16 24.14
C VAL A 464 6.20 -13.59 23.31
N SER A 465 5.97 -14.89 23.22
CA SER A 465 4.95 -15.47 22.33
C SER A 465 3.49 -15.17 22.76
N THR A 466 3.25 -14.41 23.84
CA THR A 466 1.93 -14.29 24.47
C THR A 466 1.37 -12.87 24.61
N SER A 467 2.12 -11.79 24.32
CA SER A 467 1.65 -10.42 24.55
C SER A 467 1.28 -9.68 23.27
N PRO A 468 0.00 -9.30 23.07
CA PRO A 468 -0.42 -8.46 21.94
C PRO A 468 0.35 -7.13 21.86
N GLU A 469 0.71 -6.53 23.00
CA GLU A 469 1.45 -5.27 23.06
C GLU A 469 2.85 -5.39 22.45
N THR A 470 3.47 -6.55 22.58
CA THR A 470 4.77 -6.85 21.96
C THR A 470 4.62 -6.97 20.44
N VAL A 471 3.66 -7.76 19.98
CA VAL A 471 3.36 -7.94 18.54
C VAL A 471 3.07 -6.60 17.87
N MET A 472 2.32 -5.71 18.53
CA MET A 472 2.02 -4.37 17.99
C MET A 472 3.27 -3.49 17.75
N LYS A 473 4.42 -3.82 18.31
CA LYS A 473 5.68 -3.06 18.17
C LYS A 473 6.72 -3.74 17.28
N MET A 474 6.46 -4.98 16.89
CA MET A 474 7.35 -5.72 15.99
C MET A 474 7.28 -5.17 14.55
N PRO A 475 8.32 -5.35 13.74
CA PRO A 475 8.30 -5.01 12.33
C PRO A 475 7.20 -5.79 11.60
N THR A 476 6.66 -5.17 10.54
CA THR A 476 5.67 -5.81 9.68
C THR A 476 6.25 -6.03 8.30
N TYR A 477 5.86 -7.12 7.67
CA TYR A 477 6.19 -7.47 6.30
C TYR A 477 4.92 -7.74 5.52
N HIS A 478 4.92 -7.47 4.23
CA HIS A 478 3.78 -7.80 3.38
C HIS A 478 3.73 -9.32 3.14
N ALA A 479 2.52 -9.86 3.09
CA ALA A 479 2.25 -11.25 2.75
C ALA A 479 0.86 -11.38 2.13
N ILE A 480 0.72 -12.15 1.06
CA ILE A 480 -0.57 -12.39 0.41
C ILE A 480 -1.24 -13.60 1.04
N ILE A 481 -2.44 -13.41 1.56
CA ILE A 481 -3.27 -14.50 2.09
C ILE A 481 -4.47 -14.66 1.17
N LEU A 482 -4.61 -15.84 0.54
CA LEU A 482 -5.72 -16.16 -0.36
C LEU A 482 -6.64 -17.21 0.28
N ALA A 483 -7.95 -17.00 0.21
CA ALA A 483 -8.94 -18.00 0.62
C ALA A 483 -9.16 -19.02 -0.50
N THR A 484 -8.97 -20.30 -0.21
CA THR A 484 -9.13 -21.39 -1.18
C THR A 484 -10.55 -21.97 -1.22
N ASN A 485 -11.31 -21.80 -0.13
CA ASN A 485 -12.66 -22.33 0.04
C ASN A 485 -13.43 -21.58 1.14
N ASP A 486 -14.64 -22.00 1.47
CA ASP A 486 -15.46 -21.34 2.49
C ASP A 486 -14.85 -21.35 3.90
N ILE A 487 -14.08 -22.38 4.26
CA ILE A 487 -13.36 -22.43 5.54
C ILE A 487 -12.30 -21.34 5.54
N GLY A 488 -11.52 -21.24 4.46
CA GLY A 488 -10.52 -20.21 4.27
C GLY A 488 -11.11 -18.81 4.31
N ARG A 489 -12.28 -18.58 3.69
CA ARG A 489 -12.98 -17.29 3.79
C ARG A 489 -13.29 -16.89 5.24
N ILE A 490 -13.80 -17.83 6.04
CA ILE A 490 -14.08 -17.59 7.47
C ILE A 490 -12.78 -17.29 8.23
N ASN A 491 -11.72 -18.05 7.96
CA ASN A 491 -10.44 -17.88 8.61
C ASN A 491 -9.76 -16.58 8.22
N LEU A 492 -9.87 -16.16 6.94
CA LEU A 492 -9.41 -14.85 6.46
C LEU A 492 -10.11 -13.72 7.24
N TYR A 493 -11.44 -13.77 7.39
CA TYR A 493 -12.19 -12.76 8.14
C TYR A 493 -11.82 -12.74 9.63
N ARG A 494 -11.49 -13.89 10.23
CA ARG A 494 -10.98 -13.97 11.61
C ARG A 494 -9.63 -13.27 11.73
N LEU A 495 -8.70 -13.54 10.82
CA LEU A 495 -7.38 -12.91 10.83
C LEU A 495 -7.48 -11.39 10.63
N VAL A 496 -8.29 -10.93 9.67
CA VAL A 496 -8.52 -9.50 9.46
C VAL A 496 -9.19 -8.86 10.68
N SER A 497 -10.18 -9.52 11.30
CA SER A 497 -10.80 -9.02 12.54
C SER A 497 -9.81 -8.92 13.68
N LEU A 498 -8.99 -9.94 13.91
CA LEU A 498 -7.96 -9.92 14.94
C LEU A 498 -6.93 -8.83 14.70
N SER A 499 -6.50 -8.62 13.44
CA SER A 499 -5.51 -7.60 13.10
C SER A 499 -5.99 -6.19 13.41
N HIS A 500 -7.30 -5.93 13.28
CA HIS A 500 -7.91 -4.63 13.60
C HIS A 500 -8.31 -4.47 15.06
N LEU A 501 -8.81 -5.53 15.70
CA LEU A 501 -9.36 -5.44 17.07
C LEU A 501 -8.29 -5.64 18.15
N THR A 502 -7.29 -6.49 17.87
CA THR A 502 -6.31 -6.91 18.88
C THR A 502 -4.90 -6.39 18.57
N TYR A 503 -4.48 -6.43 17.31
CA TYR A 503 -3.09 -6.18 16.93
C TYR A 503 -2.88 -4.88 16.11
N TYR A 504 -3.83 -3.95 16.18
CA TYR A 504 -3.74 -2.68 15.45
C TYR A 504 -2.79 -1.68 16.11
N ASN A 505 -1.76 -1.25 15.37
CA ASN A 505 -0.93 -0.12 15.74
C ASN A 505 -0.44 0.57 14.45
N LYS A 506 -1.11 1.67 14.05
CA LYS A 506 -0.94 2.40 12.77
C LYS A 506 -1.36 1.59 11.54
N ARG A 507 -1.27 0.27 11.58
CA ARG A 507 -1.71 -0.69 10.57
C ARG A 507 -2.17 -1.98 11.23
N PRO A 508 -3.07 -2.75 10.58
CA PRO A 508 -3.55 -4.01 11.12
C PRO A 508 -2.49 -5.10 10.96
N ARG A 509 -2.02 -5.67 12.07
CA ARG A 509 -0.95 -6.69 12.09
C ARG A 509 -1.52 -8.09 12.18
N VAL A 510 -0.96 -9.00 11.41
CA VAL A 510 -1.28 -10.43 11.47
C VAL A 510 -0.07 -11.18 12.03
N PRO A 511 -0.11 -11.67 13.27
CA PRO A 511 0.94 -12.53 13.82
C PRO A 511 1.02 -13.86 13.07
N LYS A 512 2.22 -14.37 12.80
CA LYS A 512 2.40 -15.71 12.22
C LYS A 512 1.77 -16.81 13.09
N SER A 513 1.80 -16.66 14.41
CA SER A 513 1.14 -17.59 15.36
C SER A 513 -0.36 -17.68 15.12
N GLU A 514 -1.04 -16.54 14.93
CA GLU A 514 -2.47 -16.53 14.61
C GLU A 514 -2.76 -17.05 13.21
N PHE A 515 -1.88 -16.74 12.23
CA PHE A 515 -2.00 -17.32 10.90
C PHE A 515 -1.91 -18.85 10.94
N VAL A 516 -0.94 -19.42 11.65
CA VAL A 516 -0.79 -20.89 11.80
C VAL A 516 -2.05 -21.51 12.41
N LYS A 517 -2.63 -20.87 13.40
CA LYS A 517 -3.86 -21.31 14.07
C LYS A 517 -5.09 -21.36 13.14
N TYR A 518 -5.17 -20.40 12.20
CA TYR A 518 -6.28 -20.28 11.24
C TYR A 518 -5.89 -20.62 9.80
N ARG A 519 -4.81 -21.41 9.61
CA ARG A 519 -4.24 -21.69 8.27
C ARG A 519 -5.15 -22.51 7.37
N GLU A 520 -6.10 -23.29 7.91
CA GLU A 520 -6.95 -24.17 7.13
C GLU A 520 -7.75 -23.38 6.07
N GLY A 521 -7.67 -23.85 4.81
CA GLY A 521 -8.32 -23.20 3.66
C GLY A 521 -7.67 -21.90 3.19
N LEU A 522 -6.44 -21.59 3.64
CA LEU A 522 -5.67 -20.42 3.24
C LEU A 522 -4.38 -20.81 2.54
N LEU A 523 -3.97 -20.02 1.54
CA LEU A 523 -2.64 -20.03 0.93
C LEU A 523 -1.91 -18.74 1.31
N LEU A 524 -0.61 -18.87 1.62
CA LEU A 524 0.25 -17.77 1.98
C LEU A 524 1.33 -17.55 0.92
N GLY A 525 1.36 -16.37 0.31
CA GLY A 525 2.38 -15.91 -0.63
C GLY A 525 3.38 -14.96 -0.01
N SER A 526 4.61 -14.92 -0.56
CA SER A 526 5.71 -14.11 -0.02
C SER A 526 5.60 -12.61 -0.31
N ALA A 527 4.61 -12.19 -1.09
CA ALA A 527 4.33 -10.81 -1.50
C ALA A 527 5.48 -10.08 -2.23
N CYS A 528 5.40 -8.74 -2.23
CA CYS A 528 6.26 -7.80 -2.94
C CYS A 528 7.64 -7.58 -2.30
N GLU A 529 8.32 -6.49 -2.65
CA GLU A 529 9.62 -6.09 -2.09
C GLU A 529 9.55 -5.75 -0.58
N ALA A 530 8.35 -5.43 -0.07
CA ALA A 530 8.12 -5.24 1.36
C ALA A 530 7.87 -6.56 2.11
N GLY A 531 7.86 -7.69 1.39
CA GLY A 531 7.75 -9.03 1.95
C GLY A 531 9.01 -9.47 2.71
N GLU A 532 8.82 -10.34 3.67
CA GLU A 532 9.92 -10.76 4.56
C GLU A 532 11.02 -11.53 3.81
N LEU A 533 10.65 -12.41 2.86
CA LEU A 533 11.60 -13.16 2.06
C LEU A 533 12.43 -12.22 1.17
N TYR A 534 11.80 -11.30 0.47
CA TYR A 534 12.50 -10.35 -0.38
C TYR A 534 13.49 -9.50 0.44
N ARG A 535 13.03 -8.96 1.58
CA ARG A 535 13.86 -8.19 2.51
C ARG A 535 15.03 -8.99 3.08
N ALA A 536 14.82 -10.27 3.37
CA ALA A 536 15.89 -11.14 3.84
C ALA A 536 16.97 -11.37 2.77
N ILE A 537 16.56 -11.53 1.50
CA ILE A 537 17.48 -11.70 0.38
C ILE A 537 18.28 -10.41 0.13
N VAL A 538 17.62 -9.26 0.06
CA VAL A 538 18.25 -7.95 -0.14
C VAL A 538 19.21 -7.63 1.01
N GLY A 539 18.81 -7.91 2.25
CA GLY A 539 19.62 -7.70 3.44
C GLY A 539 20.77 -8.71 3.62
N GLY A 540 20.94 -9.68 2.69
CA GLY A 540 22.02 -10.68 2.76
C GLY A 540 21.93 -11.59 3.98
N ARG A 541 20.72 -11.92 4.44
CA ARG A 541 20.52 -12.76 5.62
C ARG A 541 21.07 -14.17 5.43
N PRO A 542 21.45 -14.87 6.52
CA PRO A 542 21.96 -16.23 6.45
C PRO A 542 21.03 -17.18 5.68
N GLN A 543 21.62 -18.14 4.97
CA GLN A 543 20.86 -19.08 4.14
C GLN A 543 19.85 -19.90 4.96
N GLU A 544 20.17 -20.24 6.21
CA GLU A 544 19.29 -20.96 7.13
C GLU A 544 17.99 -20.17 7.39
N GLU A 545 18.10 -18.86 7.58
CA GLU A 545 16.93 -18.01 7.77
C GLU A 545 16.10 -17.90 6.49
N ILE A 546 16.75 -17.71 5.34
CA ILE A 546 16.06 -17.69 4.05
C ILE A 546 15.30 -19.01 3.83
N ILE A 547 15.91 -20.15 4.15
CA ILE A 547 15.28 -21.48 4.06
C ILE A 547 14.07 -21.58 5.00
N ARG A 548 14.20 -21.09 6.24
CA ARG A 548 13.09 -21.06 7.21
C ARG A 548 11.90 -20.27 6.65
N LEU A 549 12.17 -19.11 6.06
CA LEU A 549 11.15 -18.26 5.44
C LEU A 549 10.48 -18.94 4.23
N VAL A 550 11.27 -19.48 3.29
CA VAL A 550 10.74 -20.19 2.11
C VAL A 550 9.83 -21.36 2.51
N LYS A 551 10.19 -22.11 3.56
CA LYS A 551 9.38 -23.23 4.05
C LYS A 551 8.05 -22.79 4.63
N PHE A 552 7.96 -21.58 5.17
CA PHE A 552 6.76 -21.06 5.79
C PHE A 552 5.68 -20.67 4.76
N TYR A 553 6.08 -20.12 3.60
CA TYR A 553 5.20 -19.73 2.52
C TYR A 553 4.71 -20.94 1.70
N ASP A 554 3.49 -20.86 1.16
CA ASP A 554 2.93 -21.87 0.26
C ASP A 554 3.41 -21.66 -1.18
N TYR A 555 3.55 -20.39 -1.59
CA TYR A 555 4.13 -19.99 -2.88
C TYR A 555 5.00 -18.73 -2.73
N LEU A 556 5.86 -18.49 -3.70
CA LEU A 556 6.76 -17.35 -3.72
C LEU A 556 6.34 -16.40 -4.83
N GLU A 557 6.66 -15.12 -4.67
CA GLU A 557 6.28 -14.06 -5.59
C GLU A 557 7.50 -13.32 -6.12
N ILE A 558 7.46 -12.97 -7.41
CA ILE A 558 8.39 -12.05 -8.07
C ILE A 558 7.58 -11.01 -8.83
N GLN A 559 8.16 -9.83 -9.02
CA GLN A 559 7.50 -8.69 -9.66
C GLN A 559 8.34 -8.10 -10.77
N PRO A 560 7.73 -7.33 -11.72
CA PRO A 560 8.46 -6.57 -12.72
C PRO A 560 9.55 -5.69 -12.10
N LEU A 561 10.69 -5.58 -12.77
CA LEU A 561 11.82 -4.84 -12.23
C LEU A 561 11.49 -3.36 -11.97
N GLY A 562 10.62 -2.76 -12.80
CA GLY A 562 10.15 -1.39 -12.63
C GLY A 562 9.43 -1.13 -11.31
N ASN A 563 8.79 -2.15 -10.71
CA ASN A 563 8.15 -2.02 -9.39
C ASN A 563 9.19 -1.70 -8.30
N ASN A 564 10.43 -2.21 -8.46
CA ASN A 564 11.51 -2.13 -7.48
C ASN A 564 12.63 -1.16 -7.86
N GLU A 565 12.50 -0.43 -8.98
CA GLU A 565 13.52 0.50 -9.49
C GLU A 565 13.85 1.62 -8.51
N PHE A 566 12.92 1.99 -7.63
CA PHE A 566 13.15 2.98 -6.57
C PHE A 566 14.34 2.59 -5.66
N MET A 567 14.65 1.29 -5.51
CA MET A 567 15.79 0.82 -4.71
C MET A 567 17.13 1.31 -5.27
N LEU A 568 17.24 1.47 -6.60
CA LEU A 568 18.46 1.97 -7.25
C LEU A 568 18.74 3.44 -6.94
N ARG A 569 17.72 4.19 -6.52
CA ARG A 569 17.81 5.60 -6.17
C ARG A 569 17.91 5.83 -4.66
N SER A 570 17.73 4.76 -3.88
CA SER A 570 17.71 4.84 -2.42
C SER A 570 19.09 4.56 -1.86
N ASP A 571 19.66 5.54 -1.17
CA ASP A 571 20.92 5.36 -0.43
C ASP A 571 20.83 4.33 0.72
N LYS A 572 19.65 3.85 1.05
CA LYS A 572 19.42 2.92 2.17
C LYS A 572 19.35 1.46 1.74
N GLU A 573 19.17 1.24 0.44
CA GLU A 573 19.03 -0.10 -0.11
C GLU A 573 20.37 -0.55 -0.71
N PRO A 574 20.79 -1.81 -0.50
CA PRO A 574 22.07 -2.32 -0.99
C PRO A 574 22.00 -2.79 -2.46
N VAL A 575 21.06 -2.26 -3.24
CA VAL A 575 20.85 -2.60 -4.65
C VAL A 575 21.21 -1.39 -5.51
N ASN A 576 22.11 -1.57 -6.49
CA ASN A 576 22.66 -0.46 -7.27
C ASN A 576 22.44 -0.59 -8.78
N THR A 577 22.04 -1.77 -9.26
CA THR A 577 21.88 -2.05 -10.70
C THR A 577 20.62 -2.84 -11.00
N MET A 578 20.10 -2.70 -12.22
CA MET A 578 18.98 -3.51 -12.70
C MET A 578 19.30 -5.00 -12.72
N GLU A 579 20.57 -5.37 -12.95
CA GLU A 579 20.98 -6.78 -12.92
C GLU A 579 20.89 -7.39 -11.52
N GLU A 580 21.21 -6.61 -10.49
CA GLU A 580 21.01 -7.06 -9.10
C GLU A 580 19.53 -7.30 -8.78
N LEU A 581 18.60 -6.49 -9.31
CA LEU A 581 17.15 -6.75 -9.19
C LEU A 581 16.75 -8.04 -9.93
N GLN A 582 17.31 -8.29 -11.13
CA GLN A 582 17.10 -9.55 -11.84
C GLN A 582 17.65 -10.75 -11.05
N ASP A 583 18.81 -10.60 -10.41
CA ASP A 583 19.42 -11.68 -9.62
C ASP A 583 18.62 -12.02 -8.38
N ILE A 584 17.95 -11.05 -7.76
CA ILE A 584 17.00 -11.32 -6.66
C ILE A 584 15.86 -12.20 -7.17
N ASN A 585 15.23 -11.85 -8.29
CA ASN A 585 14.16 -12.65 -8.89
C ASN A 585 14.65 -14.05 -9.31
N ARG A 586 15.85 -14.16 -9.91
CA ARG A 586 16.48 -15.45 -10.25
C ARG A 586 16.70 -16.29 -8.99
N ARG A 587 17.15 -15.67 -7.89
CA ARG A 587 17.35 -16.36 -6.60
C ARG A 587 16.04 -16.87 -6.02
N ILE A 588 14.96 -16.09 -6.08
CA ILE A 588 13.64 -16.53 -5.64
C ILE A 588 13.14 -17.71 -6.49
N CYS A 589 13.31 -17.66 -7.82
CA CYS A 589 12.98 -18.77 -8.70
C CYS A 589 13.75 -20.04 -8.33
N LYS A 590 15.05 -19.93 -8.09
CA LYS A 590 15.90 -21.05 -7.68
C LYS A 590 15.47 -21.63 -6.33
N LEU A 591 15.13 -20.79 -5.36
CA LEU A 591 14.59 -21.23 -4.07
C LEU A 591 13.25 -21.96 -4.25
N GLY A 592 12.39 -21.48 -5.16
CA GLY A 592 11.15 -22.18 -5.52
C GLY A 592 11.41 -23.59 -6.04
N GLU A 593 12.37 -23.75 -6.94
CA GLU A 593 12.77 -25.07 -7.48
C GLU A 593 13.35 -25.97 -6.37
N GLU A 594 14.28 -25.45 -5.56
CA GLU A 594 14.96 -26.21 -4.51
C GLU A 594 13.98 -26.72 -3.43
N PHE A 595 12.98 -25.91 -3.07
CA PHE A 595 12.01 -26.23 -2.02
C PHE A 595 10.64 -26.64 -2.53
N ASN A 596 10.51 -26.91 -3.84
CA ASN A 596 9.25 -27.29 -4.50
C ASN A 596 8.08 -26.33 -4.19
N LYS A 597 8.35 -25.01 -4.29
CA LYS A 597 7.36 -23.96 -4.15
C LYS A 597 7.03 -23.36 -5.52
N LEU A 598 5.75 -23.13 -5.79
CA LEU A 598 5.38 -22.39 -6.99
C LEU A 598 5.88 -20.96 -6.88
N VAL A 599 6.49 -20.46 -7.96
CA VAL A 599 6.86 -19.04 -8.06
C VAL A 599 5.90 -18.39 -9.05
N VAL A 600 5.28 -17.29 -8.65
CA VAL A 600 4.32 -16.54 -9.45
C VAL A 600 4.82 -15.13 -9.73
N ALA A 601 4.57 -14.64 -10.95
CA ALA A 601 4.83 -13.27 -11.33
C ALA A 601 3.54 -12.46 -11.22
N THR A 602 3.54 -11.41 -10.40
CA THR A 602 2.40 -10.53 -10.17
C THR A 602 2.73 -9.09 -10.56
N CYS A 603 1.71 -8.28 -10.83
CA CYS A 603 1.89 -6.87 -11.17
C CYS A 603 1.93 -5.96 -9.94
N ASP A 604 1.36 -6.40 -8.82
CA ASP A 604 1.08 -5.52 -7.67
C ASP A 604 0.22 -4.33 -8.11
N VAL A 605 -0.95 -4.67 -8.65
CA VAL A 605 -1.82 -3.71 -9.34
C VAL A 605 -2.37 -2.65 -8.37
N HIS A 606 -2.13 -1.37 -8.65
CA HIS A 606 -2.73 -0.25 -7.93
C HIS A 606 -3.60 0.62 -8.82
N PHE A 607 -3.44 0.47 -10.15
CA PHE A 607 -4.26 1.16 -11.15
C PHE A 607 -4.38 0.31 -12.43
N LEU A 608 -5.38 0.62 -13.27
CA LEU A 608 -5.71 -0.20 -14.44
C LEU A 608 -4.80 0.02 -15.62
N ASP A 609 -4.62 1.26 -16.03
CA ASP A 609 -3.88 1.63 -17.23
C ASP A 609 -2.66 2.50 -16.88
N PRO A 610 -1.57 2.48 -17.66
CA PRO A 610 -0.36 3.26 -17.35
C PRO A 610 -0.61 4.74 -17.10
N GLU A 611 -1.60 5.33 -17.76
CA GLU A 611 -1.98 6.73 -17.65
C GLU A 611 -2.63 7.08 -16.30
N ASP A 612 -3.16 6.09 -15.60
CA ASP A 612 -3.82 6.26 -14.29
C ASP A 612 -2.81 6.54 -13.16
N GLU A 613 -1.51 6.38 -13.41
CA GLU A 613 -0.45 6.67 -12.44
C GLU A 613 -0.56 8.08 -11.87
N ILE A 614 -1.07 9.03 -12.67
CA ILE A 614 -1.26 10.43 -12.27
C ILE A 614 -2.17 10.55 -11.05
N TYR A 615 -3.20 9.72 -10.94
CA TYR A 615 -4.13 9.74 -9.79
C TYR A 615 -3.43 9.27 -8.52
N ARG A 616 -2.62 8.20 -8.61
CA ARG A 616 -1.81 7.72 -7.48
C ARG A 616 -0.80 8.78 -7.05
N ARG A 617 -0.13 9.43 -7.99
CA ARG A 617 0.79 10.56 -7.75
C ARG A 617 0.12 11.69 -6.97
N ILE A 618 -1.10 12.08 -7.36
CA ILE A 618 -1.87 13.13 -6.66
C ILE A 618 -2.19 12.72 -5.21
N ILE A 619 -2.62 11.48 -4.99
CA ILE A 619 -2.94 10.96 -3.66
C ILE A 619 -1.69 10.94 -2.78
N MET A 620 -0.58 10.39 -3.27
CA MET A 620 0.68 10.30 -2.54
C MET A 620 1.27 11.69 -2.22
N ALA A 621 1.25 12.61 -3.18
CA ALA A 621 1.67 14.00 -2.96
C ALA A 621 0.81 14.68 -1.92
N GLY A 622 -0.52 14.49 -1.96
CA GLY A 622 -1.46 15.02 -0.97
C GLY A 622 -1.22 14.47 0.45
N LYS A 623 -0.68 13.27 0.59
CA LYS A 623 -0.28 12.64 1.86
C LYS A 623 1.15 13.00 2.29
N GLY A 624 1.88 13.76 1.49
CA GLY A 624 3.21 14.29 1.82
C GLY A 624 4.38 13.35 1.52
N PHE A 625 4.20 12.37 0.64
CA PHE A 625 5.30 11.56 0.14
C PHE A 625 6.22 12.41 -0.74
N LYS A 626 7.52 12.35 -0.47
CA LYS A 626 8.53 13.19 -1.15
C LYS A 626 8.88 12.69 -2.55
N ASP A 627 8.68 11.42 -2.79
CA ASP A 627 8.93 10.66 -4.00
C ASP A 627 7.65 10.41 -4.84
N ALA A 628 6.59 11.16 -4.55
CA ALA A 628 5.32 11.02 -5.26
C ALA A 628 5.43 11.18 -6.78
N ASP A 629 6.39 11.97 -7.27
CA ASP A 629 6.63 12.16 -8.71
C ASP A 629 7.38 11.00 -9.39
N GLU A 630 7.88 10.03 -8.61
CA GLU A 630 8.63 8.88 -9.10
C GLU A 630 7.79 7.60 -8.95
N GLN A 631 6.70 7.51 -9.72
CA GLN A 631 5.76 6.40 -9.62
C GLN A 631 6.33 5.08 -10.16
N ALA A 632 6.13 4.00 -9.41
CA ALA A 632 6.31 2.65 -9.91
C ALA A 632 5.18 2.28 -10.90
N PRO A 633 5.44 1.51 -11.96
CA PRO A 633 4.45 1.17 -12.99
C PRO A 633 3.51 0.03 -12.54
N LEU A 634 2.72 0.27 -11.49
CA LEU A 634 1.85 -0.71 -10.82
C LEU A 634 0.50 -0.87 -11.52
N TYR A 635 0.49 -0.96 -12.85
CA TYR A 635 -0.73 -1.13 -13.63
C TYR A 635 -1.02 -2.61 -13.94
N LEU A 636 -2.28 -2.92 -14.22
CA LEU A 636 -2.68 -4.26 -14.65
C LEU A 636 -2.10 -4.54 -16.04
N ARG A 637 -1.12 -5.44 -16.12
CA ARG A 637 -0.45 -5.83 -17.37
C ARG A 637 -1.16 -6.99 -18.05
N THR A 638 -1.16 -6.97 -19.39
CA THR A 638 -1.56 -8.13 -20.21
C THR A 638 -0.56 -9.27 -20.04
N THR A 639 -0.92 -10.44 -20.53
CA THR A 639 -0.03 -11.61 -20.49
C THR A 639 1.23 -11.37 -21.30
N GLU A 640 1.13 -10.74 -22.50
CA GLU A 640 2.29 -10.41 -23.32
C GLU A 640 3.23 -9.40 -22.65
N GLU A 641 2.66 -8.37 -22.02
CA GLU A 641 3.45 -7.39 -21.28
C GLU A 641 4.22 -8.05 -20.14
N MET A 642 3.57 -8.95 -19.38
CA MET A 642 4.24 -9.68 -18.30
C MET A 642 5.30 -10.66 -18.81
N LEU A 643 5.05 -11.39 -19.88
CA LEU A 643 6.06 -12.27 -20.49
C LEU A 643 7.31 -11.49 -20.91
N LYS A 644 7.13 -10.27 -21.42
CA LYS A 644 8.23 -9.39 -21.78
C LYS A 644 9.02 -8.89 -20.57
N GLU A 645 8.35 -8.55 -19.46
CA GLU A 645 8.99 -8.14 -18.20
C GLU A 645 9.95 -9.22 -17.65
N PHE A 646 9.62 -10.50 -17.87
CA PHE A 646 10.38 -11.64 -17.37
C PHE A 646 11.22 -12.37 -18.43
N GLU A 647 11.39 -11.78 -19.64
CA GLU A 647 12.15 -12.39 -20.74
C GLU A 647 13.59 -12.75 -20.33
N TYR A 648 14.19 -11.99 -19.39
CA TYR A 648 15.54 -12.24 -18.88
C TYR A 648 15.69 -13.56 -18.09
N LEU A 649 14.58 -14.22 -17.70
CA LEU A 649 14.58 -15.56 -17.11
C LEU A 649 14.65 -16.68 -18.18
N GLY A 650 14.48 -16.32 -19.47
CA GLY A 650 14.27 -17.26 -20.57
C GLY A 650 12.79 -17.63 -20.74
N SER A 651 12.38 -17.90 -21.99
CA SER A 651 10.96 -18.05 -22.37
C SER A 651 10.21 -19.09 -21.56
N ALA A 652 10.81 -20.27 -21.32
CA ALA A 652 10.15 -21.35 -20.57
C ALA A 652 9.93 -20.98 -19.10
N LYS A 653 10.88 -20.29 -18.45
CA LYS A 653 10.72 -19.86 -17.06
C LYS A 653 9.77 -18.68 -16.97
N ALA A 654 9.81 -17.74 -17.92
CA ALA A 654 8.84 -16.65 -18.00
C ALA A 654 7.41 -17.17 -18.13
N GLU A 655 7.16 -18.14 -19.02
CA GLU A 655 5.85 -18.78 -19.18
C GLU A 655 5.41 -19.52 -17.91
N GLU A 656 6.34 -20.20 -17.25
CA GLU A 656 6.09 -20.91 -15.99
C GLU A 656 5.58 -19.94 -14.90
N VAL A 657 6.30 -18.83 -14.66
CA VAL A 657 5.99 -17.91 -13.55
C VAL A 657 4.86 -16.95 -13.89
N VAL A 658 4.65 -16.58 -15.15
CA VAL A 658 3.61 -15.64 -15.59
C VAL A 658 2.28 -16.32 -15.86
N ILE A 659 2.28 -17.50 -16.45
CA ILE A 659 1.05 -18.18 -16.89
C ILE A 659 0.80 -19.42 -16.06
N THR A 660 1.71 -20.39 -16.09
CA THR A 660 1.46 -21.74 -15.59
C THR A 660 1.22 -21.75 -14.08
N ASN A 661 2.10 -21.16 -13.30
CA ASN A 661 2.01 -21.20 -11.85
C ASN A 661 0.86 -20.33 -11.30
N PRO A 662 0.62 -19.08 -11.75
CA PRO A 662 -0.57 -18.32 -11.33
C PRO A 662 -1.88 -19.06 -11.62
N ASN A 663 -1.97 -19.75 -12.77
CA ASN A 663 -3.13 -20.56 -13.09
C ASN A 663 -3.28 -21.76 -12.15
N LYS A 664 -2.18 -22.43 -11.75
CA LYS A 664 -2.23 -23.51 -10.76
C LYS A 664 -2.72 -23.01 -9.40
N ILE A 665 -2.24 -21.86 -8.93
CA ILE A 665 -2.73 -21.23 -7.67
C ILE A 665 -4.22 -20.92 -7.78
N ALA A 666 -4.65 -20.34 -8.92
CA ALA A 666 -6.07 -20.07 -9.14
C ALA A 666 -6.92 -21.35 -9.13
N ASP A 667 -6.40 -22.46 -9.65
CA ASP A 667 -7.11 -23.75 -9.67
C ASP A 667 -7.21 -24.39 -8.27
N MET A 668 -6.31 -24.05 -7.34
CA MET A 668 -6.41 -24.45 -5.92
C MET A 668 -7.51 -23.69 -5.16
N CYS A 669 -8.02 -22.59 -5.72
CA CYS A 669 -9.07 -21.78 -5.10
C CYS A 669 -10.43 -22.13 -5.72
N GLU A 670 -11.42 -22.40 -4.90
CA GLU A 670 -12.81 -22.63 -5.31
C GLU A 670 -13.50 -21.31 -5.69
N LYS A 671 -14.60 -21.39 -6.45
CA LYS A 671 -15.49 -20.24 -6.66
C LYS A 671 -16.38 -20.11 -5.43
N ILE A 672 -16.06 -19.16 -4.57
CA ILE A 672 -16.79 -18.89 -3.34
C ILE A 672 -17.46 -17.50 -3.37
N ALA A 673 -18.46 -17.29 -2.53
CA ALA A 673 -19.07 -15.98 -2.33
C ALA A 673 -18.51 -15.32 -1.07
N PRO A 674 -18.30 -13.99 -1.05
CA PRO A 674 -17.75 -13.28 0.13
C PRO A 674 -18.73 -13.27 1.31
N VAL A 675 -20.02 -13.40 1.04
CA VAL A 675 -21.09 -13.45 2.03
C VAL A 675 -21.92 -14.72 1.77
N ARG A 676 -22.42 -15.33 2.83
CA ARG A 676 -23.34 -16.49 2.69
C ARG A 676 -24.53 -16.10 1.83
N PRO A 677 -24.96 -16.98 0.90
CA PRO A 677 -26.15 -16.73 0.08
C PRO A 677 -27.44 -16.71 0.93
N ASP A 678 -27.45 -17.48 2.02
CA ASP A 678 -28.62 -17.61 2.88
C ASP A 678 -28.75 -16.41 3.84
N LYS A 679 -29.96 -15.90 3.94
CA LYS A 679 -30.27 -14.88 4.95
C LYS A 679 -30.25 -15.54 6.33
N CYS A 680 -29.44 -15.03 7.23
CA CYS A 680 -29.33 -15.50 8.61
C CYS A 680 -29.86 -14.40 9.57
N PRO A 681 -31.16 -14.33 9.81
CA PRO A 681 -31.70 -13.38 10.78
C PRO A 681 -31.13 -13.73 12.16
N PRO A 682 -30.91 -12.73 13.03
CA PRO A 682 -30.49 -12.99 14.40
C PRO A 682 -31.51 -13.88 15.10
N PHE A 683 -31.02 -14.75 15.98
CA PHE A 683 -31.89 -15.57 16.84
C PHE A 683 -31.90 -14.99 18.24
N ILE A 684 -33.09 -14.62 18.71
CA ILE A 684 -33.33 -14.23 20.11
C ILE A 684 -34.37 -15.16 20.65
N GLU A 685 -34.01 -15.90 21.71
CA GLU A 685 -34.90 -16.85 22.36
C GLU A 685 -36.16 -16.14 22.86
N ASN A 686 -37.33 -16.72 22.62
CA ASN A 686 -38.64 -16.18 22.99
C ASN A 686 -38.98 -14.80 22.40
N SER A 687 -38.33 -14.37 21.28
CA SER A 687 -38.57 -13.08 20.66
C SER A 687 -40.04 -12.80 20.32
N ASP A 688 -40.80 -13.83 19.94
CA ASP A 688 -42.24 -13.72 19.64
C ASP A 688 -43.05 -13.28 20.87
N GLN A 689 -42.77 -13.89 22.01
CA GLN A 689 -43.45 -13.55 23.26
C GLN A 689 -42.95 -12.21 23.81
N MET A 690 -41.64 -11.95 23.74
CA MET A 690 -41.07 -10.67 24.17
C MET A 690 -41.67 -9.50 23.39
N LEU A 691 -41.81 -9.63 22.07
CA LEU A 691 -42.45 -8.59 21.27
C LEU A 691 -43.91 -8.35 21.68
N ARG A 692 -44.67 -9.43 21.91
CA ARG A 692 -46.04 -9.33 22.41
C ARG A 692 -46.09 -8.58 23.73
N ASP A 693 -45.25 -9.00 24.69
CA ASP A 693 -45.22 -8.42 26.03
C ASP A 693 -44.84 -6.93 25.99
N ILE A 694 -43.84 -6.56 25.22
CA ILE A 694 -43.43 -5.16 25.06
C ILE A 694 -44.61 -4.32 24.50
N CYS A 695 -45.23 -4.80 23.42
CA CYS A 695 -46.29 -4.07 22.76
C CYS A 695 -47.57 -3.96 23.62
N TYR A 696 -47.96 -5.06 24.28
CA TYR A 696 -49.13 -5.05 25.17
C TYR A 696 -48.91 -4.19 26.42
N ASN A 697 -47.71 -4.31 27.06
CA ASN A 697 -47.37 -3.46 28.20
C ASN A 697 -47.38 -1.98 27.80
N LYS A 698 -46.88 -1.65 26.63
CA LYS A 698 -46.94 -0.28 26.12
C LYS A 698 -48.37 0.18 25.84
N ALA A 699 -49.20 -0.66 25.24
CA ALA A 699 -50.60 -0.37 24.99
C ALA A 699 -51.40 -0.15 26.29
N HIS A 700 -51.21 -1.03 27.30
CA HIS A 700 -51.82 -0.87 28.59
C HIS A 700 -51.35 0.41 29.33
N SER A 701 -50.09 0.79 29.19
CA SER A 701 -49.57 2.03 29.76
C SER A 701 -50.19 3.28 29.16
N MET A 702 -50.66 3.21 27.89
CA MET A 702 -51.26 4.33 27.17
C MET A 702 -52.77 4.40 27.25
N TYR A 703 -53.44 3.24 27.33
CA TYR A 703 -54.90 3.16 27.20
C TYR A 703 -55.58 2.55 28.48
N GLY A 704 -54.82 2.12 29.50
CA GLY A 704 -55.32 1.50 30.71
C GLY A 704 -55.42 -0.02 30.62
N GLU A 705 -55.91 -0.67 31.70
CA GLU A 705 -55.99 -2.13 31.78
C GLU A 705 -56.92 -2.77 30.75
N GLU A 706 -58.03 -2.07 30.41
CA GLU A 706 -58.93 -2.48 29.34
C GLU A 706 -58.63 -1.71 28.09
N LEU A 707 -58.07 -2.40 27.06
CA LEU A 707 -57.75 -1.78 25.80
C LEU A 707 -59.01 -1.52 24.97
N PRO A 708 -59.14 -0.33 24.35
CA PRO A 708 -60.23 -0.09 23.39
C PRO A 708 -60.24 -1.16 22.30
N PRO A 709 -61.44 -1.65 21.87
CA PRO A 709 -61.54 -2.75 20.91
C PRO A 709 -60.74 -2.51 19.61
N ILE A 710 -60.78 -1.29 19.10
CA ILE A 710 -60.03 -0.89 17.89
C ILE A 710 -58.50 -1.00 18.07
N VAL A 711 -58.00 -0.66 19.27
CA VAL A 711 -56.57 -0.77 19.60
C VAL A 711 -56.15 -2.21 19.67
N LYS A 712 -56.94 -3.03 20.39
CA LYS A 712 -56.66 -4.45 20.56
C LYS A 712 -56.67 -5.20 19.24
N GLU A 713 -57.72 -4.98 18.42
CA GLU A 713 -57.86 -5.63 17.10
C GLU A 713 -56.64 -5.27 16.16
N ARG A 714 -56.26 -4.00 16.19
CA ARG A 714 -55.14 -3.53 15.39
C ARG A 714 -53.82 -4.13 15.87
N LEU A 715 -53.56 -4.13 17.15
CA LEU A 715 -52.35 -4.68 17.79
C LEU A 715 -52.23 -6.18 17.50
N ASP A 716 -53.31 -6.93 17.71
CA ASP A 716 -53.31 -8.37 17.44
C ASP A 716 -53.04 -8.68 15.99
N ARG A 717 -53.64 -7.93 15.05
CA ARG A 717 -53.44 -8.10 13.60
C ARG A 717 -52.00 -7.88 13.24
N GLU A 718 -51.37 -6.80 13.70
CA GLU A 718 -50.00 -6.45 13.35
C GLU A 718 -48.99 -7.42 13.98
N LEU A 719 -49.13 -7.74 15.27
CA LEU A 719 -48.25 -8.70 15.92
C LEU A 719 -48.35 -10.09 15.27
N ASN A 720 -49.56 -10.54 14.94
CA ASN A 720 -49.72 -11.81 14.24
C ASN A 720 -49.06 -11.80 12.87
N SER A 721 -49.14 -10.69 12.12
CA SER A 721 -48.49 -10.56 10.84
C SER A 721 -46.94 -10.59 10.97
N ILE A 722 -46.40 -9.85 11.95
CA ILE A 722 -44.94 -9.78 12.17
C ILE A 722 -44.42 -11.16 12.59
N ILE A 723 -45.07 -11.81 13.56
CA ILE A 723 -44.63 -13.08 14.15
C ILE A 723 -44.79 -14.22 13.13
N SER A 724 -45.93 -14.31 12.42
CA SER A 724 -46.17 -15.39 11.48
C SER A 724 -45.20 -15.34 10.26
N ASN A 725 -44.65 -14.17 9.97
CA ASN A 725 -43.63 -14.02 8.94
C ASN A 725 -42.18 -14.15 9.47
N GLY A 726 -42.00 -14.47 10.76
CA GLY A 726 -40.66 -14.67 11.35
C GLY A 726 -39.86 -13.42 11.59
N TYR A 727 -40.52 -12.24 11.68
CA TYR A 727 -39.83 -10.95 11.86
C TYR A 727 -39.79 -10.42 13.30
N ALA A 728 -40.27 -11.20 14.30
CA ALA A 728 -40.33 -10.73 15.68
C ALA A 728 -38.97 -10.24 16.21
N VAL A 729 -37.89 -10.92 15.86
CA VAL A 729 -36.54 -10.59 16.27
C VAL A 729 -36.01 -9.27 15.66
N MET A 730 -36.62 -8.79 14.58
CA MET A 730 -36.22 -7.56 13.88
C MET A 730 -36.90 -6.30 14.46
N TYR A 731 -37.98 -6.48 15.20
CA TYR A 731 -38.76 -5.42 15.86
C TYR A 731 -38.44 -5.32 17.34
#